data_1f6142c1c7a52c2624e2f84a71655345
#
_entry.id   1f6142c1c7a52c2624e2f84a71655345
#
_cell.length_a   1.000
_cell.length_b   1.000
_cell.length_c   1.000
_cell.angle_alpha   90.00
_cell.angle_beta   90.00
_cell.angle_gamma   90.00
#
_symmetry.space_group_name_H-M   'P 1'
#
loop_
_entity.id
_entity.type
_entity.pdbx_description
1 polymer ?
#
loop_
_entity_poly.entity_id
_entity_poly.type
_entity_poly.pdbx_seq_one_letter_code
_entity_poly.pdbx_strand_id
1 'polypeptide(L)'
;MTAITALRALEARFARVYVLAGGTPEERRALEEAVVNDIAAVGDENVPRQSGDEVKFIPFDADAAYQATIDACGFTLYDVPKGVLDYAVRALEDDPDADSVMLLGCDQVRITPAHLLEVCRTFRNDPTLDVVASWIQWYRRTPMLISRRFLENLDASGLCKAGPNGTDRPLPRVALKDAIFGEETLAANAIVPEKLTEFEKGRTLSAREAVQIAREEMGDIDLRAKGAFGNLHQASASMQQGSSERPECSQPEGSLEGLHKASSAAQRGLPERLEAPEASPASQAEIPKRSAADEELIEIARNVASRMDAWRAQLSRDDQARLDWADAWAWRNREDFPLLNDRKQNNTLAYLDSAATTQRCFRALQAEANFNEHENANVYRGGYELSAKATRSLDDARKTLENFIGAERRQTVYTMNASASCNLVAQSWGDPNVNEGDHIVVALSEHHSDLLPWLLLARRRNAVLDFIPLLTNGRLDLGEYNRLLSQRPKLVCVAHVSNVLGIVNPVADMARMSHEAGARFMLDAAQSFPHLPFNVKEIGCDFAAFSAHKMYGPLGIGGLFIGEDAFDEMDPVAIGGGTVSHASVDSYYLRQGAIQYEAGTPPIAQAIGWAGAIEYMEKLGMGKVLEHAEAMTQFAVHALHGVEGLTIWGDHTQPDGAGGLVSFSLANTAPAQIGSACGMMGVAIRSGGHCAMPLAASTGMVGTGRASFAVHTTCEDIEALAVAVEMCRRLYR
;
A
#
# COMPACT_ATOMS: atom_id res chain seq x y z
N MET A 1 12.95 -0.79 -27.22
CA MET A 1 13.10 -1.50 -25.92
C MET A 1 13.91 -2.78 -26.09
N THR A 2 13.51 -3.72 -26.93
CA THR A 2 14.24 -4.99 -27.16
C THR A 2 15.69 -4.79 -27.55
N ALA A 3 15.98 -3.82 -28.44
CA ALA A 3 17.34 -3.48 -28.86
C ALA A 3 18.23 -3.01 -27.71
N ILE A 4 17.71 -2.17 -26.82
CA ILE A 4 18.46 -1.67 -25.64
C ILE A 4 18.76 -2.83 -24.68
N THR A 5 17.81 -3.73 -24.44
CA THR A 5 18.04 -4.91 -23.58
C THR A 5 19.10 -5.85 -24.18
N ALA A 6 19.05 -6.09 -25.49
CA ALA A 6 20.05 -6.89 -26.18
C ALA A 6 21.44 -6.23 -26.12
N LEU A 7 21.51 -4.90 -26.33
CA LEU A 7 22.77 -4.16 -26.22
C LEU A 7 23.36 -4.24 -24.82
N ARG A 8 22.54 -4.11 -23.77
CA ARG A 8 22.98 -4.26 -22.38
C ARG A 8 23.54 -5.67 -22.07
N ALA A 9 22.93 -6.70 -22.65
CA ALA A 9 23.45 -8.05 -22.54
C ALA A 9 24.82 -8.19 -23.23
N LEU A 10 24.99 -7.60 -24.42
CA LEU A 10 26.30 -7.60 -25.14
C LEU A 10 27.37 -6.79 -24.37
N GLU A 11 27.00 -5.63 -23.80
CA GLU A 11 27.89 -4.84 -22.90
C GLU A 11 28.34 -5.65 -21.70
N ALA A 12 27.49 -6.53 -21.15
CA ALA A 12 27.82 -7.46 -20.07
C ALA A 12 28.64 -8.69 -20.54
N ARG A 13 29.05 -8.72 -21.80
CA ARG A 13 29.88 -9.78 -22.42
C ARG A 13 29.27 -11.18 -22.41
N PHE A 14 27.97 -11.29 -22.67
CA PHE A 14 27.36 -12.56 -22.99
C PHE A 14 27.81 -13.03 -24.38
N ALA A 15 28.16 -14.30 -24.52
CA ALA A 15 28.65 -14.86 -25.77
C ALA A 15 27.59 -14.84 -26.89
N ARG A 16 26.32 -15.05 -26.52
CA ARG A 16 25.19 -15.01 -27.44
C ARG A 16 23.96 -14.43 -26.78
N VAL A 17 23.13 -13.72 -27.55
CA VAL A 17 21.85 -13.15 -27.11
C VAL A 17 20.76 -13.72 -27.98
N TYR A 18 19.77 -14.36 -27.37
CA TYR A 18 18.59 -14.88 -28.04
C TYR A 18 17.39 -13.96 -27.79
N VAL A 19 16.74 -13.51 -28.88
CA VAL A 19 15.53 -12.68 -28.81
C VAL A 19 14.33 -13.53 -29.20
N LEU A 20 13.39 -13.72 -28.28
CA LEU A 20 12.12 -14.39 -28.57
C LEU A 20 11.18 -13.38 -29.23
N ALA A 21 10.88 -13.58 -30.52
CA ALA A 21 10.09 -12.68 -31.34
C ALA A 21 8.70 -13.27 -31.62
N GLY A 22 7.64 -12.67 -31.04
CA GLY A 22 6.24 -13.01 -31.30
C GLY A 22 5.73 -12.35 -32.60
N GLY A 23 4.49 -12.67 -32.98
CA GLY A 23 3.79 -12.10 -34.15
C GLY A 23 3.94 -12.88 -35.44
N THR A 24 3.41 -12.30 -36.55
CA THR A 24 3.49 -12.86 -37.89
C THR A 24 4.93 -12.91 -38.40
N PRO A 25 5.22 -13.72 -39.45
CA PRO A 25 6.55 -13.75 -40.08
C PRO A 25 7.04 -12.39 -40.59
N GLU A 26 6.12 -11.52 -40.99
CA GLU A 26 6.44 -10.16 -41.47
C GLU A 26 6.79 -9.23 -40.32
N GLU A 27 5.99 -9.26 -39.25
CA GLU A 27 6.26 -8.48 -38.05
C GLU A 27 7.59 -8.90 -37.37
N ARG A 28 7.91 -10.19 -37.36
CA ARG A 28 9.18 -10.70 -36.85
C ARG A 28 10.36 -10.19 -37.68
N ARG A 29 10.28 -10.20 -38.99
CA ARG A 29 11.32 -9.66 -39.87
C ARG A 29 11.53 -8.16 -39.64
N ALA A 30 10.44 -7.40 -39.55
CA ALA A 30 10.52 -5.98 -39.25
C ALA A 30 11.16 -5.70 -37.88
N LEU A 31 10.88 -6.54 -36.87
CA LEU A 31 11.52 -6.45 -35.55
C LEU A 31 13.00 -6.78 -35.61
N GLU A 32 13.41 -7.83 -36.36
CA GLU A 32 14.80 -8.20 -36.55
C GLU A 32 15.59 -7.07 -37.20
N GLU A 33 15.07 -6.50 -38.28
CA GLU A 33 15.70 -5.37 -38.99
C GLU A 33 15.81 -4.13 -38.08
N ALA A 34 14.77 -3.82 -37.31
CA ALA A 34 14.77 -2.68 -36.38
C ALA A 34 15.79 -2.88 -35.25
N VAL A 35 15.83 -4.06 -34.62
CA VAL A 35 16.76 -4.34 -33.54
C VAL A 35 18.20 -4.33 -34.00
N VAL A 36 18.49 -4.93 -35.14
CA VAL A 36 19.86 -4.94 -35.71
C VAL A 36 20.31 -3.53 -36.10
N ASN A 37 19.43 -2.73 -36.67
CA ASN A 37 19.73 -1.34 -37.06
C ASN A 37 19.92 -0.45 -35.81
N ASP A 38 19.08 -0.63 -34.78
CA ASP A 38 19.20 0.12 -33.54
C ASP A 38 20.48 -0.26 -32.78
N ILE A 39 20.85 -1.54 -32.72
CA ILE A 39 22.13 -1.98 -32.12
C ILE A 39 23.32 -1.39 -32.88
N ALA A 40 23.22 -1.32 -34.23
CA ALA A 40 24.27 -0.72 -35.05
C ALA A 40 24.36 0.80 -34.90
N ALA A 41 23.22 1.48 -34.67
CA ALA A 41 23.14 2.94 -34.48
C ALA A 41 23.58 3.40 -33.09
N VAL A 42 23.35 2.58 -32.03
CA VAL A 42 23.69 2.89 -30.64
C VAL A 42 25.07 2.37 -30.25
N GLY A 43 25.69 1.52 -31.11
CA GLY A 43 27.00 0.94 -30.85
C GLY A 43 28.09 2.01 -30.72
N ASP A 44 28.50 2.28 -29.49
CA ASP A 44 29.65 3.08 -29.17
C ASP A 44 30.91 2.38 -29.71
N GLU A 45 31.78 3.09 -30.47
CA GLU A 45 33.03 2.55 -31.01
C GLU A 45 33.98 1.99 -29.92
N ASN A 46 33.66 2.24 -28.66
CA ASN A 46 34.45 1.77 -27.50
C ASN A 46 33.98 0.44 -26.88
N VAL A 47 32.90 -0.20 -27.36
CA VAL A 47 32.50 -1.53 -26.90
C VAL A 47 33.25 -2.58 -27.74
N PRO A 48 34.25 -3.31 -27.19
CA PRO A 48 34.99 -4.30 -27.95
C PRO A 48 34.06 -5.47 -28.28
N ARG A 49 33.64 -5.58 -29.52
CA ARG A 49 32.98 -6.78 -30.06
C ARG A 49 34.04 -7.88 -30.17
N GLN A 50 33.85 -8.98 -29.45
CA GLN A 50 34.63 -10.18 -29.74
C GLN A 50 34.10 -10.84 -31.02
N SER A 51 34.98 -11.44 -31.81
CA SER A 51 34.60 -12.20 -33.01
C SER A 51 33.80 -13.43 -32.54
N GLY A 52 32.47 -13.34 -32.55
CA GLY A 52 31.58 -14.38 -32.07
C GLY A 52 30.33 -13.88 -31.38
N ASP A 53 30.24 -12.57 -31.06
CA ASP A 53 29.03 -11.96 -30.52
C ASP A 53 27.89 -12.03 -31.53
N GLU A 54 26.88 -12.83 -31.28
CA GLU A 54 25.76 -13.09 -32.19
C GLU A 54 24.43 -12.86 -31.44
N VAL A 55 23.53 -12.09 -32.08
CA VAL A 55 22.14 -11.97 -31.67
C VAL A 55 21.29 -12.84 -32.56
N LYS A 56 20.66 -13.86 -31.99
CA LYS A 56 19.76 -14.76 -32.72
C LYS A 56 18.29 -14.47 -32.37
N PHE A 57 17.44 -14.46 -33.37
CA PHE A 57 16.00 -14.33 -33.23
C PHE A 57 15.33 -15.70 -33.32
N ILE A 58 14.61 -16.08 -32.29
CA ILE A 58 13.85 -17.33 -32.23
C ILE A 58 12.37 -16.99 -32.31
N PRO A 59 11.62 -17.59 -33.24
CA PRO A 59 10.17 -17.44 -33.32
C PRO A 59 9.51 -17.85 -32.00
N PHE A 60 8.71 -16.99 -31.43
CA PHE A 60 8.01 -17.20 -30.17
C PHE A 60 6.52 -17.02 -30.35
N ASP A 61 5.74 -18.05 -29.99
CA ASP A 61 4.30 -17.99 -29.94
C ASP A 61 3.87 -17.79 -28.50
N ALA A 62 3.56 -16.54 -28.16
CA ALA A 62 3.16 -16.16 -26.80
C ALA A 62 1.83 -16.81 -26.38
N ASP A 63 0.89 -16.97 -27.31
CA ASP A 63 -0.41 -17.56 -27.03
C ASP A 63 -0.29 -19.06 -26.78
N ALA A 64 0.50 -19.77 -27.58
CA ALA A 64 0.78 -21.18 -27.36
C ALA A 64 1.56 -21.44 -26.07
N ALA A 65 2.54 -20.59 -25.75
CA ALA A 65 3.28 -20.68 -24.50
C ALA A 65 2.40 -20.39 -23.27
N TYR A 66 1.50 -19.42 -23.38
CA TYR A 66 0.54 -19.08 -22.33
C TYR A 66 -0.50 -20.19 -22.15
N GLN A 67 -1.05 -20.73 -23.22
CA GLN A 67 -2.01 -21.83 -23.19
C GLN A 67 -1.38 -23.10 -22.62
N ALA A 68 -0.14 -23.43 -23.01
CA ALA A 68 0.57 -24.57 -22.42
C ALA A 68 0.81 -24.41 -20.92
N THR A 69 0.94 -23.17 -20.42
CA THR A 69 1.05 -22.88 -18.99
C THR A 69 -0.28 -23.10 -18.25
N ILE A 70 -1.41 -22.72 -18.86
CA ILE A 70 -2.76 -22.96 -18.32
C ILE A 70 -3.06 -24.46 -18.29
N ASP A 71 -2.81 -25.17 -19.38
CA ASP A 71 -3.07 -26.61 -19.53
C ASP A 71 -2.22 -27.46 -18.56
N ALA A 72 -1.03 -26.95 -18.17
CA ALA A 72 -0.14 -27.58 -17.19
C ALA A 72 -0.51 -27.25 -15.72
N CYS A 73 -1.75 -26.84 -15.43
CA CYS A 73 -2.21 -26.42 -14.10
C CYS A 73 -1.47 -25.21 -13.52
N GLY A 74 -1.06 -24.28 -14.39
CA GLY A 74 -0.51 -22.97 -13.96
C GLY A 74 0.85 -23.03 -13.27
N PHE A 75 1.61 -24.12 -13.39
CA PHE A 75 2.95 -24.17 -12.81
C PHE A 75 3.90 -23.25 -13.60
N THR A 76 4.48 -22.32 -12.91
CA THR A 76 5.52 -21.43 -13.42
C THR A 76 6.78 -21.57 -12.58
N LEU A 77 7.94 -21.65 -13.20
CA LEU A 77 9.20 -21.56 -12.47
C LEU A 77 9.49 -20.06 -12.26
N TYR A 78 9.26 -19.58 -11.04
CA TYR A 78 9.53 -18.18 -10.68
C TYR A 78 8.89 -17.15 -11.63
N ASP A 79 7.62 -17.36 -11.98
CA ASP A 79 6.88 -16.52 -12.93
C ASP A 79 7.39 -16.59 -14.38
N VAL A 80 8.20 -17.57 -14.74
CA VAL A 80 8.59 -17.84 -16.12
C VAL A 80 7.67 -18.91 -16.71
N PRO A 81 6.92 -18.60 -17.76
CA PRO A 81 6.06 -19.58 -18.42
C PRO A 81 6.88 -20.78 -18.93
N LYS A 82 6.31 -21.98 -18.83
CA LYS A 82 6.96 -23.23 -19.27
C LYS A 82 7.48 -23.13 -20.70
N GLY A 83 6.72 -22.54 -21.62
CA GLY A 83 7.14 -22.37 -23.01
C GLY A 83 8.43 -21.57 -23.16
N VAL A 84 8.71 -20.61 -22.26
CA VAL A 84 9.98 -19.87 -22.25
C VAL A 84 11.13 -20.75 -21.77
N LEU A 85 10.90 -21.65 -20.83
CA LEU A 85 11.91 -22.63 -20.39
C LEU A 85 12.28 -23.62 -21.49
N ASP A 86 11.32 -24.05 -22.33
CA ASP A 86 11.59 -24.89 -23.48
C ASP A 86 12.53 -24.20 -24.50
N TYR A 87 12.40 -22.88 -24.67
CA TYR A 87 13.34 -22.09 -25.49
C TYR A 87 14.72 -21.95 -24.84
N ALA A 88 14.78 -21.86 -23.50
CA ALA A 88 16.06 -21.85 -22.79
C ALA A 88 16.82 -23.18 -22.97
N VAL A 89 16.10 -24.31 -22.95
CA VAL A 89 16.68 -25.63 -23.25
C VAL A 89 17.24 -25.67 -24.68
N ARG A 90 16.48 -25.23 -25.67
CA ARG A 90 16.95 -25.16 -27.07
C ARG A 90 18.17 -24.28 -27.26
N ALA A 91 18.22 -23.13 -26.56
CA ALA A 91 19.39 -22.25 -26.60
C ALA A 91 20.67 -22.95 -26.10
N LEU A 92 20.55 -23.84 -25.11
CA LEU A 92 21.68 -24.67 -24.63
C LEU A 92 22.02 -25.83 -25.59
N GLU A 93 21.05 -26.37 -26.29
CA GLU A 93 21.29 -27.38 -27.35
C GLU A 93 22.11 -26.78 -28.50
N ASP A 94 21.82 -25.49 -28.85
CA ASP A 94 22.55 -24.75 -29.89
C ASP A 94 23.98 -24.37 -29.47
N ASP A 95 24.29 -24.34 -28.18
CA ASP A 95 25.60 -23.99 -27.63
C ASP A 95 26.04 -25.01 -26.56
N PRO A 96 26.65 -26.11 -26.96
CA PRO A 96 27.07 -27.18 -26.03
C PRO A 96 28.08 -26.76 -24.96
N ASP A 97 28.81 -25.67 -25.21
CA ASP A 97 29.83 -25.16 -24.27
C ASP A 97 29.24 -24.20 -23.22
N ALA A 98 28.00 -23.73 -23.40
CA ALA A 98 27.34 -22.88 -22.40
C ALA A 98 26.93 -23.70 -21.18
N ASP A 99 27.17 -23.18 -19.99
CA ASP A 99 26.84 -23.81 -18.68
C ASP A 99 25.52 -23.27 -18.09
N SER A 100 24.99 -22.20 -18.64
CA SER A 100 23.81 -21.52 -18.14
C SER A 100 23.14 -20.63 -19.19
N VAL A 101 21.87 -20.31 -18.96
CA VAL A 101 21.08 -19.36 -19.75
C VAL A 101 20.57 -18.24 -18.88
N MET A 102 20.72 -16.99 -19.31
CA MET A 102 20.11 -15.85 -18.66
C MET A 102 18.83 -15.44 -19.39
N LEU A 103 17.72 -15.37 -18.66
CA LEU A 103 16.44 -14.87 -19.14
C LEU A 103 16.31 -13.38 -18.81
N LEU A 104 16.01 -12.58 -19.82
CA LEU A 104 15.77 -11.14 -19.70
C LEU A 104 14.39 -10.78 -20.26
N GLY A 105 13.64 -9.92 -19.55
CA GLY A 105 12.40 -9.34 -20.08
C GLY A 105 12.70 -8.20 -21.06
N CYS A 106 11.99 -8.14 -22.18
CA CYS A 106 12.18 -7.09 -23.18
C CYS A 106 11.77 -5.69 -22.69
N ASP A 107 11.02 -5.60 -21.62
CA ASP A 107 10.63 -4.37 -20.93
C ASP A 107 11.67 -3.87 -19.91
N GLN A 108 12.73 -4.64 -19.69
CA GLN A 108 13.77 -4.34 -18.69
C GLN A 108 14.90 -3.47 -19.24
N VAL A 109 14.55 -2.39 -19.94
CA VAL A 109 15.51 -1.46 -20.58
C VAL A 109 16.49 -0.77 -19.62
N ARG A 110 16.24 -0.85 -18.31
CA ARG A 110 17.03 -0.17 -17.28
C ARG A 110 17.93 -1.10 -16.47
N ILE A 111 18.01 -2.36 -16.83
CA ILE A 111 18.99 -3.27 -16.25
C ILE A 111 20.37 -2.81 -16.71
N THR A 112 21.24 -2.56 -15.74
CA THR A 112 22.63 -2.16 -16.05
C THR A 112 23.50 -3.38 -16.34
N PRO A 113 24.57 -3.27 -17.12
CA PRO A 113 25.56 -4.33 -17.29
C PRO A 113 26.16 -4.78 -15.95
N ALA A 114 26.34 -3.87 -15.00
CA ALA A 114 26.83 -4.18 -13.66
C ALA A 114 25.90 -5.15 -12.91
N HIS A 115 24.58 -4.97 -13.03
CA HIS A 115 23.60 -5.88 -12.45
C HIS A 115 23.66 -7.28 -13.06
N LEU A 116 23.73 -7.38 -14.38
CA LEU A 116 23.86 -8.65 -15.08
C LEU A 116 25.17 -9.38 -14.65
N LEU A 117 26.27 -8.64 -14.57
CA LEU A 117 27.55 -9.17 -14.12
C LEU A 117 27.49 -9.67 -12.67
N GLU A 118 26.73 -9.01 -11.79
CA GLU A 118 26.59 -9.46 -10.39
C GLU A 118 25.78 -10.75 -10.28
N VAL A 119 24.71 -10.91 -11.08
CA VAL A 119 23.98 -12.19 -11.19
C VAL A 119 24.92 -13.30 -11.65
N CYS A 120 25.72 -13.06 -12.71
CA CYS A 120 26.73 -13.99 -13.19
C CYS A 120 27.81 -14.29 -12.14
N ARG A 121 28.28 -13.27 -11.41
CA ARG A 121 29.28 -13.42 -10.35
C ARG A 121 28.77 -14.29 -9.21
N THR A 122 27.52 -14.11 -8.81
CA THR A 122 26.89 -14.93 -7.77
C THR A 122 26.84 -16.38 -8.17
N PHE A 123 26.41 -16.67 -9.40
CA PHE A 123 26.38 -18.03 -9.95
C PHE A 123 27.81 -18.64 -10.03
N ARG A 124 28.79 -17.88 -10.50
CA ARG A 124 30.18 -18.31 -10.63
C ARG A 124 30.86 -18.58 -9.29
N ASN A 125 30.49 -17.86 -8.24
CA ASN A 125 31.04 -18.03 -6.88
C ASN A 125 30.45 -19.23 -6.15
N ASP A 126 29.28 -19.72 -6.57
CA ASP A 126 28.66 -20.94 -6.03
C ASP A 126 28.09 -21.82 -7.16
N PRO A 127 28.94 -22.70 -7.76
CA PRO A 127 28.51 -23.58 -8.86
C PRO A 127 27.45 -24.61 -8.45
N THR A 128 27.09 -24.69 -7.17
CA THR A 128 26.05 -25.61 -6.69
C THR A 128 24.66 -25.02 -6.85
N LEU A 129 24.54 -23.74 -7.20
CA LEU A 129 23.27 -23.08 -7.46
C LEU A 129 22.66 -23.57 -8.77
N ASP A 130 21.36 -23.74 -8.77
CA ASP A 130 20.58 -24.10 -9.96
C ASP A 130 19.98 -22.87 -10.63
N VAL A 131 19.60 -21.86 -9.83
CA VAL A 131 19.00 -20.60 -10.30
C VAL A 131 19.52 -19.44 -9.48
N VAL A 132 19.90 -18.35 -10.16
CA VAL A 132 20.12 -17.03 -9.54
C VAL A 132 19.11 -16.07 -10.16
N ALA A 133 18.25 -15.50 -9.36
CA ALA A 133 17.20 -14.58 -9.82
C ALA A 133 17.25 -13.24 -9.10
N SER A 134 16.80 -12.21 -9.78
CA SER A 134 16.55 -10.90 -9.15
C SER A 134 15.27 -10.94 -8.33
N TRP A 135 15.28 -10.25 -7.19
CA TRP A 135 14.13 -10.14 -6.32
C TRP A 135 13.60 -8.71 -6.36
N ILE A 136 12.35 -8.53 -6.80
CA ILE A 136 11.71 -7.22 -6.90
C ILE A 136 10.39 -7.27 -6.15
N GLN A 137 10.22 -6.44 -5.12
CA GLN A 137 8.95 -6.27 -4.41
C GLN A 137 8.24 -7.59 -4.07
N TRP A 138 8.96 -8.56 -3.48
CA TRP A 138 8.45 -9.88 -3.11
C TRP A 138 8.16 -10.84 -4.26
N TYR A 139 8.47 -10.46 -5.52
CA TYR A 139 8.34 -11.32 -6.68
C TYR A 139 9.70 -11.62 -7.30
N ARG A 140 9.91 -12.88 -7.68
CA ARG A 140 11.04 -13.27 -8.50
C ARG A 140 10.81 -12.83 -9.93
N ARG A 141 11.76 -12.14 -10.51
CA ARG A 141 11.66 -11.64 -11.88
C ARG A 141 12.96 -11.83 -12.64
N THR A 142 12.88 -11.72 -13.94
CA THR A 142 14.06 -11.59 -14.79
C THR A 142 14.80 -10.27 -14.47
N PRO A 143 16.14 -10.19 -14.54
CA PRO A 143 17.03 -11.23 -15.06
C PRO A 143 17.13 -12.45 -14.14
N MET A 144 17.19 -13.63 -14.77
CA MET A 144 17.30 -14.90 -14.09
C MET A 144 18.34 -15.76 -14.82
N LEU A 145 19.37 -16.20 -14.12
CA LEU A 145 20.38 -17.12 -14.62
C LEU A 145 20.02 -18.53 -14.17
N ILE A 146 19.91 -19.43 -15.11
CA ILE A 146 19.50 -20.82 -14.88
C ILE A 146 20.61 -21.75 -15.38
N SER A 147 21.05 -22.69 -14.53
CA SER A 147 22.09 -23.65 -14.90
C SER A 147 21.60 -24.65 -15.95
N ARG A 148 22.52 -25.08 -16.83
CA ARG A 148 22.28 -26.19 -17.76
C ARG A 148 21.85 -27.44 -16.98
N ARG A 149 22.53 -27.80 -15.90
CA ARG A 149 22.19 -28.94 -15.06
C ARG A 149 20.74 -28.93 -14.60
N PHE A 150 20.21 -27.76 -14.21
CA PHE A 150 18.82 -27.64 -13.78
C PHE A 150 17.83 -27.81 -14.94
N LEU A 151 18.10 -27.16 -16.06
CA LEU A 151 17.24 -27.26 -17.27
C LEU A 151 17.16 -28.68 -17.82
N GLU A 152 18.28 -29.41 -17.84
CA GLU A 152 18.33 -30.81 -18.26
C GLU A 152 17.56 -31.76 -17.33
N ASN A 153 17.34 -31.37 -16.08
CA ASN A 153 16.62 -32.12 -15.08
C ASN A 153 15.12 -31.76 -14.97
N LEU A 154 14.62 -30.87 -15.80
CA LEU A 154 13.19 -30.57 -15.86
C LEU A 154 12.42 -31.69 -16.59
N ASP A 155 11.24 -32.03 -16.09
CA ASP A 155 10.31 -32.91 -16.80
C ASP A 155 9.40 -32.10 -17.76
N ALA A 156 8.55 -32.81 -18.49
CA ALA A 156 7.62 -32.20 -19.43
C ALA A 156 6.60 -31.25 -18.80
N SER A 157 6.41 -31.29 -17.48
CA SER A 157 5.56 -30.35 -16.73
C SER A 157 6.32 -29.11 -16.20
N GLY A 158 7.62 -29.01 -16.44
CA GLY A 158 8.49 -27.98 -15.89
C GLY A 158 8.89 -28.22 -14.42
N LEU A 159 8.67 -29.42 -13.90
CA LEU A 159 9.10 -29.83 -12.56
C LEU A 159 10.44 -30.58 -12.65
N CYS A 160 11.29 -30.47 -11.62
CA CYS A 160 12.51 -31.26 -11.55
C CYS A 160 12.17 -32.77 -11.59
N LYS A 161 12.92 -33.53 -12.42
CA LYS A 161 12.81 -34.99 -12.48
C LYS A 161 13.11 -35.59 -11.09
N ALA A 162 12.34 -36.59 -10.69
CA ALA A 162 12.60 -37.32 -9.46
C ALA A 162 13.98 -37.98 -9.52
N GLY A 163 14.75 -37.92 -8.43
CA GLY A 163 15.99 -38.65 -8.29
C GLY A 163 15.81 -40.18 -8.43
N PRO A 164 16.85 -40.95 -8.63
CA PRO A 164 16.78 -42.39 -8.96
C PRO A 164 16.01 -43.25 -7.94
N ASN A 165 15.68 -42.75 -6.77
CA ASN A 165 14.89 -43.45 -5.73
C ASN A 165 13.45 -42.96 -5.55
N GLY A 166 12.93 -42.07 -6.38
CA GLY A 166 11.48 -41.73 -6.46
C GLY A 166 10.86 -41.02 -5.26
N THR A 167 11.59 -40.73 -4.20
CA THR A 167 11.04 -40.28 -2.92
C THR A 167 11.29 -38.82 -2.57
N ASP A 168 12.29 -38.16 -3.14
CA ASP A 168 12.55 -36.74 -2.90
C ASP A 168 12.68 -36.01 -4.24
N ARG A 169 11.77 -35.10 -4.54
CA ARG A 169 11.97 -34.09 -5.58
C ARG A 169 12.93 -33.05 -5.02
N PRO A 170 14.18 -32.96 -5.50
CA PRO A 170 15.05 -31.91 -5.04
C PRO A 170 14.49 -30.55 -5.45
N LEU A 171 14.17 -29.73 -4.47
CA LEU A 171 13.88 -28.31 -4.73
C LEU A 171 15.12 -27.68 -5.36
N PRO A 172 14.96 -26.82 -6.39
CA PRO A 172 16.09 -26.13 -6.99
C PRO A 172 16.85 -25.32 -5.93
N ARG A 173 18.16 -25.37 -5.95
CA ARG A 173 18.99 -24.49 -5.14
C ARG A 173 18.98 -23.11 -5.74
N VAL A 174 18.18 -22.22 -5.14
CA VAL A 174 17.96 -20.85 -5.58
C VAL A 174 18.71 -19.88 -4.70
N ALA A 175 19.59 -19.08 -5.28
CA ALA A 175 20.08 -17.89 -4.63
C ALA A 175 19.23 -16.69 -5.06
N LEU A 176 18.71 -15.97 -4.08
CA LEU A 176 18.05 -14.70 -4.28
C LEU A 176 19.03 -13.61 -3.87
N LYS A 177 19.31 -12.70 -4.78
CA LYS A 177 20.02 -11.48 -4.45
C LYS A 177 19.03 -10.47 -3.92
N ASP A 178 19.04 -10.37 -2.60
CA ASP A 178 18.23 -9.43 -1.84
C ASP A 178 18.85 -8.03 -1.80
N ALA A 179 18.05 -7.08 -1.42
CA ALA A 179 18.42 -5.78 -0.85
C ALA A 179 19.23 -4.83 -1.74
N ILE A 180 20.35 -5.24 -2.29
CA ILE A 180 21.14 -4.38 -3.20
C ILE A 180 20.33 -4.02 -4.45
N PHE A 181 19.41 -4.87 -4.82
CA PHE A 181 18.56 -4.71 -5.99
C PHE A 181 17.13 -4.26 -5.65
N GLY A 182 16.72 -4.35 -4.39
CA GLY A 182 15.47 -3.75 -3.92
C GLY A 182 15.48 -2.23 -4.12
N GLU A 183 16.57 -1.56 -3.81
CA GLU A 183 16.76 -0.14 -4.04
C GLU A 183 16.97 0.19 -5.53
N GLU A 184 17.78 -0.60 -6.23
CA GLU A 184 17.98 -0.43 -7.67
C GLU A 184 16.75 -0.80 -8.49
N THR A 185 15.87 -1.64 -8.01
CA THR A 185 14.66 -2.04 -8.76
C THR A 185 13.44 -1.20 -8.45
N LEU A 186 13.39 -0.56 -7.30
CA LEU A 186 12.61 0.67 -7.15
C LEU A 186 13.16 1.75 -8.09
N ALA A 187 14.46 1.79 -8.27
CA ALA A 187 15.19 2.59 -9.24
C ALA A 187 15.30 1.94 -10.65
N ALA A 188 14.93 0.68 -10.87
CA ALA A 188 14.94 0.08 -12.22
C ALA A 188 13.93 0.74 -13.15
N ASN A 189 13.06 1.52 -12.58
CA ASN A 189 12.30 2.54 -13.30
C ASN A 189 12.88 3.96 -13.18
N ALA A 190 13.98 4.16 -12.46
CA ALA A 190 14.67 5.43 -12.38
C ALA A 190 16.17 5.16 -12.49
N ILE A 191 16.80 5.66 -13.55
CA ILE A 191 18.23 5.90 -13.51
C ILE A 191 18.42 6.85 -12.33
N VAL A 192 18.98 6.35 -11.22
CA VAL A 192 19.38 7.22 -10.12
C VAL A 192 20.54 8.06 -10.68
N PRO A 193 20.39 9.35 -10.87
CA PRO A 193 21.49 10.14 -11.38
C PRO A 193 22.69 9.98 -10.46
N GLU A 194 23.87 9.96 -11.03
CA GLU A 194 25.13 9.97 -10.28
C GLU A 194 25.11 11.07 -9.20
N LYS A 195 24.54 12.24 -9.51
CA LYS A 195 24.32 13.34 -8.56
C LYS A 195 23.48 12.97 -7.34
N LEU A 196 22.43 12.16 -7.49
CA LEU A 196 21.61 11.74 -6.34
C LEU A 196 22.39 10.77 -5.44
N THR A 197 23.16 9.85 -6.03
CA THR A 197 24.01 8.93 -5.29
C THR A 197 25.16 9.67 -4.59
N GLU A 198 25.76 10.69 -5.24
CA GLU A 198 26.78 11.55 -4.62
C GLU A 198 26.19 12.38 -3.50
N PHE A 199 25.01 12.95 -3.70
CA PHE A 199 24.28 13.71 -2.69
C PHE A 199 23.96 12.82 -1.47
N GLU A 200 23.45 11.60 -1.68
CA GLU A 200 23.15 10.67 -0.61
C GLU A 200 24.40 10.27 0.20
N LYS A 201 25.51 9.96 -0.48
CA LYS A 201 26.78 9.61 0.19
C LYS A 201 27.36 10.75 1.00
N GLY A 202 27.13 12.00 0.57
CA GLY A 202 27.61 13.19 1.27
C GLY A 202 26.67 13.68 2.38
N ARG A 203 25.44 13.18 2.43
CA ARG A 203 24.38 13.66 3.32
C ARG A 203 24.33 12.85 4.62
N THR A 204 24.12 13.55 5.74
CA THR A 204 23.88 12.95 7.06
C THR A 204 22.52 13.31 7.65
N LEU A 205 21.84 14.33 7.10
CA LEU A 205 20.54 14.81 7.57
C LEU A 205 19.39 14.31 6.70
N SER A 206 18.24 13.99 7.30
CA SER A 206 16.96 13.85 6.60
C SER A 206 16.37 15.22 6.24
N ALA A 207 15.38 15.23 5.33
CA ALA A 207 14.66 16.46 4.99
C ALA A 207 13.98 17.09 6.22
N ARG A 208 13.47 16.25 7.13
CA ARG A 208 12.82 16.69 8.36
C ARG A 208 13.81 17.34 9.33
N GLU A 209 14.98 16.75 9.51
CA GLU A 209 16.05 17.37 10.33
C GLU A 209 16.52 18.70 9.72
N ALA A 210 16.63 18.80 8.38
CA ALA A 210 16.96 20.05 7.71
C ALA A 210 15.89 21.13 7.95
N VAL A 211 14.61 20.78 7.94
CA VAL A 211 13.50 21.69 8.30
C VAL A 211 13.64 22.17 9.74
N GLN A 212 13.90 21.26 10.69
CA GLN A 212 14.09 21.61 12.10
C GLN A 212 15.24 22.60 12.28
N ILE A 213 16.40 22.32 11.69
CA ILE A 213 17.57 23.19 11.75
C ILE A 213 17.25 24.55 11.12
N ALA A 214 16.63 24.59 9.94
CA ALA A 214 16.27 25.83 9.27
C ALA A 214 15.33 26.70 10.14
N ARG A 215 14.33 26.09 10.78
CA ARG A 215 13.39 26.74 11.68
C ARG A 215 14.09 27.30 12.93
N GLU A 216 15.01 26.54 13.54
CA GLU A 216 15.82 27.02 14.67
C GLU A 216 16.69 28.19 14.29
N GLU A 217 17.36 28.14 13.12
CA GLU A 217 18.25 29.22 12.64
C GLU A 217 17.49 30.49 12.24
N MET A 218 16.26 30.41 11.80
CA MET A 218 15.37 31.53 11.49
C MET A 218 14.81 32.21 12.74
N GLY A 219 15.07 31.70 13.94
CA GLY A 219 14.59 32.26 15.20
C GLY A 219 13.11 31.90 15.50
N ASP A 220 12.56 30.93 14.82
CA ASP A 220 11.30 30.27 15.19
C ASP A 220 11.53 29.51 16.50
N ILE A 221 11.42 30.25 17.59
CA ILE A 221 11.80 29.83 18.91
C ILE A 221 10.88 28.70 19.37
N ASP A 222 11.57 27.71 19.93
CA ASP A 222 11.07 26.78 20.94
C ASP A 222 10.32 25.55 20.46
N LEU A 223 10.85 24.89 19.44
CA LEU A 223 10.59 23.46 19.26
C LEU A 223 11.04 22.64 20.49
N ARG A 224 11.98 23.17 21.31
CA ARG A 224 12.32 22.59 22.65
C ARG A 224 11.20 22.75 23.64
N ALA A 225 10.36 23.78 23.54
CA ALA A 225 9.17 23.93 24.37
C ALA A 225 8.06 22.97 23.96
N LYS A 226 8.04 22.45 22.73
CA LYS A 226 7.12 21.35 22.35
C LYS A 226 7.43 20.04 23.12
N GLY A 227 8.66 19.84 23.55
CA GLY A 227 9.03 18.80 24.56
C GLY A 227 8.61 19.13 26.00
N ALA A 228 8.29 20.41 26.30
CA ALA A 228 7.83 20.81 27.65
C ALA A 228 6.33 20.57 27.87
N PHE A 229 5.55 20.13 26.86
CA PHE A 229 4.19 19.67 27.06
C PHE A 229 4.08 18.39 27.94
N GLY A 230 5.20 17.70 28.20
CA GLY A 230 5.30 16.68 29.23
C GLY A 230 4.94 17.21 30.65
N ASN A 231 5.06 18.49 30.90
CA ASN A 231 4.72 19.09 32.19
C ASN A 231 3.25 19.53 32.32
N LEU A 232 2.47 19.59 31.24
CA LEU A 232 1.03 19.84 31.31
C LEU A 232 0.22 18.63 31.77
N HIS A 233 0.75 17.41 31.66
CA HIS A 233 0.16 16.25 32.31
C HIS A 233 0.24 16.28 33.84
N GLN A 234 1.24 16.95 34.40
CA GLN A 234 1.31 17.18 35.87
C GLN A 234 0.33 18.27 36.30
N ALA A 235 0.07 19.28 35.46
CA ALA A 235 -0.89 20.34 35.79
C ALA A 235 -2.37 19.86 35.68
N SER A 236 -2.69 18.94 34.76
CA SER A 236 -4.03 18.35 34.64
C SER A 236 -4.32 17.33 35.75
N ALA A 237 -3.30 16.63 36.23
CA ALA A 237 -3.43 15.73 37.39
C ALA A 237 -3.66 16.47 38.70
N SER A 238 -3.13 17.69 38.83
CA SER A 238 -3.37 18.54 40.01
C SER A 238 -4.73 19.25 40.02
N MET A 239 -5.36 19.45 38.83
CA MET A 239 -6.72 19.99 38.75
C MET A 239 -7.83 18.92 38.93
N GLN A 240 -7.52 17.63 38.86
CA GLN A 240 -8.47 16.55 39.12
C GLN A 240 -8.54 16.15 40.61
N GLN A 241 -7.72 16.71 41.47
CA GLN A 241 -7.75 16.45 42.93
C GLN A 241 -8.59 17.44 43.75
N GLY A 242 -9.30 18.35 43.11
CA GLY A 242 -10.04 19.43 43.75
C GLY A 242 -11.53 19.45 43.47
N SER A 243 -12.26 18.33 43.56
CA SER A 243 -13.72 18.33 43.76
C SER A 243 -14.24 16.89 43.98
N SER A 244 -14.19 16.41 45.21
CA SER A 244 -14.93 15.22 45.61
C SER A 244 -15.89 15.58 46.74
N GLU A 245 -17.11 15.98 46.41
CA GLU A 245 -18.27 15.81 47.29
C GLU A 245 -19.21 14.81 46.59
N ARG A 246 -19.28 13.62 47.19
CA ARG A 246 -20.29 12.61 46.88
C ARG A 246 -21.39 12.69 47.93
N PRO A 247 -22.65 12.57 47.60
CA PRO A 247 -23.68 12.22 48.57
C PRO A 247 -23.71 10.70 48.82
N GLU A 248 -23.81 10.35 50.08
CA GLU A 248 -23.93 8.99 50.62
C GLU A 248 -25.16 8.25 50.08
N CYS A 249 -25.02 6.99 49.74
CA CYS A 249 -26.11 6.02 49.80
C CYS A 249 -25.61 4.68 50.36
N SER A 250 -26.36 4.23 51.36
CA SER A 250 -26.20 3.19 52.32
C SER A 250 -25.86 1.79 51.83
N GLN A 251 -25.00 1.10 52.59
CA GLN A 251 -24.69 -0.34 52.52
C GLN A 251 -25.84 -1.22 53.03
N PRO A 252 -25.77 -2.54 52.75
CA PRO A 252 -25.73 -3.48 53.85
C PRO A 252 -24.52 -4.45 53.79
N GLU A 253 -24.13 -4.78 55.04
CA GLU A 253 -23.01 -5.62 55.46
C GLU A 253 -23.11 -7.08 54.97
N GLY A 254 -21.96 -7.68 54.66
CA GLY A 254 -21.79 -9.12 54.53
C GLY A 254 -20.31 -9.49 54.56
N SER A 255 -19.89 -9.96 55.71
CA SER A 255 -18.55 -10.39 56.11
C SER A 255 -17.98 -11.52 55.24
N LEU A 256 -16.73 -11.38 54.82
CA LEU A 256 -15.83 -12.50 54.48
C LEU A 256 -14.40 -12.14 54.90
N GLU A 257 -14.07 -12.42 56.16
CA GLU A 257 -12.70 -12.68 56.59
C GLU A 257 -12.21 -14.00 55.97
N GLY A 258 -11.08 -13.99 55.31
CA GLY A 258 -10.35 -15.21 55.01
C GLY A 258 -9.73 -15.34 53.65
N LEU A 259 -8.90 -14.37 53.21
CA LEU A 259 -7.96 -14.58 52.07
C LEU A 259 -6.77 -13.61 52.09
N HIS A 260 -6.16 -13.46 53.26
CA HIS A 260 -4.88 -12.78 53.43
C HIS A 260 -3.82 -13.75 53.98
N LYS A 261 -3.40 -14.75 53.18
CA LYS A 261 -2.16 -15.51 53.43
C LYS A 261 -1.78 -16.34 52.21
N ALA A 262 -1.40 -15.70 51.09
CA ALA A 262 -0.64 -16.35 50.03
C ALA A 262 -0.04 -15.31 49.04
N SER A 263 0.57 -14.24 49.53
CA SER A 263 1.26 -13.27 48.64
C SER A 263 2.56 -12.75 49.26
N SER A 264 3.38 -13.63 49.82
CA SER A 264 4.68 -13.24 50.39
C SER A 264 5.85 -14.14 49.96
N ALA A 265 5.76 -14.82 48.82
CA ALA A 265 6.82 -15.71 48.32
C ALA A 265 7.37 -15.42 46.92
N ALA A 266 7.01 -14.31 46.27
CA ALA A 266 7.47 -13.96 44.94
C ALA A 266 8.23 -12.62 44.86
N GLN A 267 8.83 -12.16 45.93
CA GLN A 267 9.72 -10.99 45.93
C GLN A 267 11.14 -11.37 46.33
N ARG A 268 11.80 -12.16 45.51
CA ARG A 268 13.28 -12.27 45.53
C ARG A 268 13.81 -12.46 44.10
N GLY A 269 14.49 -11.42 43.60
CA GLY A 269 15.30 -11.55 42.41
C GLY A 269 15.23 -10.41 41.39
N LEU A 270 15.18 -9.16 41.84
CA LEU A 270 15.63 -8.05 40.97
C LEU A 270 17.09 -7.74 41.36
N PRO A 271 18.03 -7.67 40.41
CA PRO A 271 19.38 -7.22 40.69
C PRO A 271 19.37 -5.73 41.08
N GLU A 272 20.18 -5.42 42.10
CA GLU A 272 20.40 -4.06 42.58
C GLU A 272 20.69 -3.08 41.44
N ARG A 273 20.11 -1.90 41.54
CA ARG A 273 20.46 -0.75 40.72
C ARG A 273 21.97 -0.51 40.84
N LEU A 274 22.69 -0.73 39.73
CA LEU A 274 24.01 -0.16 39.56
C LEU A 274 23.85 1.37 39.57
N GLU A 275 24.48 2.01 40.55
CA GLU A 275 24.62 3.46 40.58
C GLU A 275 25.27 3.93 39.26
N ALA A 276 24.65 4.90 38.63
CA ALA A 276 25.19 5.51 37.44
C ALA A 276 26.57 6.13 37.78
N PRO A 277 27.60 5.89 36.97
CA PRO A 277 28.88 6.55 37.17
C PRO A 277 28.65 8.06 37.05
N GLU A 278 29.22 8.83 37.98
CA GLU A 278 29.26 10.31 37.93
C GLU A 278 29.77 10.74 36.54
N ALA A 279 28.98 11.59 35.89
CA ALA A 279 29.32 12.13 34.58
C ALA A 279 30.63 12.92 34.70
N SER A 280 31.68 12.39 34.11
CA SER A 280 32.88 13.17 33.79
C SER A 280 32.47 14.41 32.97
N PRO A 281 33.10 15.55 33.17
CA PRO A 281 32.79 16.76 32.39
C PRO A 281 32.92 16.44 30.92
N ALA A 282 31.79 16.51 30.18
CA ALA A 282 31.73 16.25 28.76
C ALA A 282 32.78 17.13 28.07
N SER A 283 33.80 16.52 27.50
CA SER A 283 34.62 17.17 26.49
C SER A 283 33.66 17.73 25.47
N GLN A 284 33.82 19.03 25.14
CA GLN A 284 33.12 19.67 24.05
C GLN A 284 33.45 18.86 22.78
N ALA A 285 32.56 17.90 22.44
CA ALA A 285 32.61 17.20 21.17
C ALA A 285 32.42 18.29 20.11
N GLU A 286 33.41 18.52 19.28
CA GLU A 286 33.30 19.39 18.11
C GLU A 286 32.07 18.89 17.32
N ILE A 287 31.11 19.80 17.11
CA ILE A 287 29.95 19.52 16.24
C ILE A 287 30.54 19.13 14.87
N PRO A 288 30.28 17.93 14.34
CA PRO A 288 30.82 17.51 13.07
C PRO A 288 30.44 18.54 12.02
N LYS A 289 31.43 18.99 11.21
CA LYS A 289 31.18 19.97 10.14
C LYS A 289 30.16 19.36 9.19
N ARG A 290 29.05 20.06 8.95
CA ARG A 290 28.02 19.67 7.99
C ARG A 290 28.63 19.48 6.61
N SER A 291 28.16 18.52 5.87
CA SER A 291 28.56 18.31 4.49
C SER A 291 27.98 19.38 3.56
N ALA A 292 28.52 19.51 2.35
CA ALA A 292 27.95 20.40 1.34
C ALA A 292 26.52 20.02 0.97
N ALA A 293 26.20 18.70 0.97
CA ALA A 293 24.87 18.18 0.71
C ALA A 293 23.87 18.52 1.84
N ASP A 294 24.34 18.49 3.10
CA ASP A 294 23.51 18.90 4.24
C ASP A 294 23.23 20.42 4.20
N GLU A 295 24.22 21.22 3.87
CA GLU A 295 24.05 22.70 3.74
C GLU A 295 23.07 23.04 2.60
N GLU A 296 23.14 22.35 1.46
CA GLU A 296 22.20 22.56 0.36
C GLU A 296 20.77 22.19 0.81
N LEU A 297 20.60 21.06 1.52
CA LEU A 297 19.30 20.64 2.02
C LEU A 297 18.71 21.65 3.02
N ILE A 298 19.54 22.18 3.93
CA ILE A 298 19.15 23.22 4.89
C ILE A 298 18.78 24.53 4.16
N GLU A 299 19.51 24.91 3.11
CA GLU A 299 19.17 26.10 2.30
C GLU A 299 17.79 25.94 1.64
N ILE A 300 17.51 24.78 1.06
CA ILE A 300 16.18 24.49 0.51
C ILE A 300 15.13 24.59 1.62
N ALA A 301 15.40 24.00 2.78
CA ALA A 301 14.48 24.02 3.92
C ALA A 301 14.19 25.46 4.40
N ARG A 302 15.19 26.35 4.47
CA ARG A 302 14.99 27.78 4.77
C ARG A 302 14.09 28.46 3.75
N ASN A 303 14.27 28.16 2.45
CA ASN A 303 13.44 28.71 1.39
C ASN A 303 11.99 28.22 1.48
N VAL A 304 11.79 26.95 1.77
CA VAL A 304 10.44 26.36 1.99
C VAL A 304 9.80 27.00 3.22
N ALA A 305 10.51 27.06 4.35
CA ALA A 305 10.02 27.64 5.59
C ALA A 305 9.60 29.11 5.41
N SER A 306 10.50 29.96 4.80
CA SER A 306 10.19 31.35 4.52
C SER A 306 8.94 31.52 3.65
N ARG A 307 8.77 30.69 2.65
CA ARG A 307 7.58 30.71 1.78
C ARG A 307 6.31 30.32 2.55
N MET A 308 6.39 29.31 3.41
CA MET A 308 5.27 28.86 4.23
C MET A 308 4.89 29.92 5.28
N ASP A 309 5.85 30.59 5.88
CA ASP A 309 5.60 31.71 6.82
C ASP A 309 4.94 32.90 6.13
N ALA A 310 5.40 33.24 4.92
CA ALA A 310 4.78 34.28 4.11
C ALA A 310 3.34 33.95 3.73
N TRP A 311 3.04 32.69 3.45
CA TRP A 311 1.67 32.24 3.22
C TRP A 311 0.84 32.26 4.50
N ARG A 312 1.34 31.75 5.62
CA ARG A 312 0.65 31.77 6.93
C ARG A 312 0.28 33.19 7.34
N ALA A 313 1.16 34.17 7.08
CA ALA A 313 0.88 35.56 7.37
C ALA A 313 -0.27 36.20 6.56
N GLN A 314 -0.69 35.55 5.48
CA GLN A 314 -1.82 35.98 4.63
C GLN A 314 -3.15 35.30 5.04
N LEU A 315 -3.11 34.26 5.89
CA LEU A 315 -4.31 33.59 6.36
C LEU A 315 -5.15 34.51 7.27
N SER A 316 -6.46 34.28 7.28
CA SER A 316 -7.31 34.85 8.30
C SER A 316 -6.88 34.36 9.70
N ARG A 317 -7.25 35.07 10.75
CA ARG A 317 -6.97 34.63 12.13
C ARG A 317 -7.60 33.26 12.44
N ASP A 318 -8.76 33.00 11.91
CA ASP A 318 -9.47 31.74 12.13
C ASP A 318 -8.78 30.57 11.38
N ASP A 319 -8.37 30.79 10.13
CA ASP A 319 -7.62 29.78 9.36
C ASP A 319 -6.25 29.49 9.98
N GLN A 320 -5.56 30.51 10.48
CA GLN A 320 -4.30 30.34 11.20
C GLN A 320 -4.50 29.54 12.49
N ALA A 321 -5.52 29.90 13.29
CA ALA A 321 -5.83 29.18 14.51
C ALA A 321 -6.21 27.71 14.24
N ARG A 322 -6.95 27.44 13.14
CA ARG A 322 -7.31 26.10 12.68
C ARG A 322 -6.05 25.28 12.32
N LEU A 323 -5.13 25.88 11.58
CA LEU A 323 -3.88 25.22 11.19
C LEU A 323 -2.99 24.92 12.40
N ASP A 324 -2.82 25.88 13.32
CA ASP A 324 -2.03 25.71 14.53
C ASP A 324 -2.65 24.65 15.46
N TRP A 325 -3.98 24.61 15.55
CA TRP A 325 -4.69 23.55 16.24
C TRP A 325 -4.43 22.18 15.60
N ALA A 326 -4.54 22.07 14.26
CA ALA A 326 -4.37 20.81 13.54
C ALA A 326 -2.95 20.25 13.72
N ASP A 327 -1.92 21.09 13.62
CA ASP A 327 -0.54 20.70 13.82
C ASP A 327 -0.27 20.25 15.27
N ALA A 328 -0.69 21.04 16.26
CA ALA A 328 -0.56 20.69 17.66
C ALA A 328 -1.35 19.41 18.05
N TRP A 329 -2.48 19.18 17.40
CA TRP A 329 -3.29 17.98 17.59
C TRP A 329 -2.59 16.74 17.00
N ALA A 330 -2.00 16.85 15.83
CA ALA A 330 -1.23 15.78 15.21
C ALA A 330 0.00 15.39 16.02
N TRP A 331 0.73 16.36 16.57
CA TRP A 331 1.89 16.11 17.45
C TRP A 331 1.51 15.27 18.69
N ARG A 332 0.36 15.56 19.29
CA ARG A 332 -0.16 14.76 20.43
C ARG A 332 -0.55 13.35 20.03
N ASN A 333 -1.24 13.23 18.89
CA ASN A 333 -1.67 11.92 18.40
C ASN A 333 -0.50 11.06 17.94
N ARG A 334 0.61 11.66 17.49
CA ARG A 334 1.81 10.94 17.05
C ARG A 334 2.37 10.03 18.13
N GLU A 335 2.19 10.37 19.42
CA GLU A 335 2.60 9.55 20.54
C GLU A 335 1.88 8.18 20.61
N ASP A 336 0.69 8.08 20.03
CA ASP A 336 -0.09 6.84 19.97
C ASP A 336 0.40 5.85 18.89
N PHE A 337 1.42 6.22 18.12
CA PHE A 337 1.97 5.41 17.02
C PHE A 337 3.40 4.96 17.32
N PRO A 338 3.60 3.73 17.85
CA PRO A 338 4.92 3.27 18.31
C PRO A 338 6.02 3.37 17.28
N LEU A 339 5.72 3.06 16.00
CA LEU A 339 6.70 3.13 14.91
C LEU A 339 7.25 4.55 14.71
N LEU A 340 6.39 5.56 14.85
CA LEU A 340 6.78 6.96 14.66
C LEU A 340 7.49 7.56 15.87
N ASN A 341 7.45 6.89 17.02
CA ASN A 341 8.06 7.29 18.29
C ASN A 341 9.35 6.53 18.60
N ASP A 342 9.79 5.61 17.76
CA ASP A 342 11.06 4.93 17.95
C ASP A 342 12.23 5.89 17.69
N ARG A 343 12.70 6.49 18.82
CA ARG A 343 13.79 7.48 18.82
C ARG A 343 15.11 6.93 18.29
N LYS A 344 15.27 5.60 18.20
CA LYS A 344 16.51 4.99 17.74
C LYS A 344 16.57 4.82 16.22
N GLN A 345 15.41 4.68 15.56
CA GLN A 345 15.34 4.32 14.15
C GLN A 345 14.52 5.29 13.29
N ASN A 346 13.46 5.94 13.81
CA ASN A 346 12.44 6.54 12.97
C ASN A 346 12.01 7.96 13.36
N ASN A 347 12.72 8.65 14.27
CA ASN A 347 12.32 10.01 14.70
C ASN A 347 12.38 11.04 13.56
N THR A 348 13.07 10.71 12.48
CA THR A 348 13.26 11.57 11.31
C THR A 348 12.35 11.22 10.14
N LEU A 349 11.51 10.19 10.26
CA LEU A 349 10.63 9.72 9.20
C LEU A 349 9.39 10.63 9.09
N ALA A 350 9.20 11.25 7.92
CA ALA A 350 7.93 11.83 7.49
C ALA A 350 7.10 10.76 6.76
N TYR A 351 6.15 10.12 7.47
CA TYR A 351 5.33 9.06 6.90
C TYR A 351 4.08 9.62 6.23
N LEU A 352 4.10 9.72 4.92
CA LEU A 352 3.07 10.32 4.07
C LEU A 352 2.50 9.31 3.03
N ASP A 353 2.45 8.02 3.38
CA ASP A 353 1.83 6.96 2.53
C ASP A 353 0.63 6.29 3.20
N SER A 354 -0.14 7.03 3.99
CA SER A 354 -1.28 6.52 4.76
C SER A 354 -2.43 5.99 3.89
N ALA A 355 -2.63 6.52 2.68
CA ALA A 355 -3.62 6.01 1.73
C ALA A 355 -3.27 4.62 1.16
N ALA A 356 -2.01 4.16 1.27
CA ALA A 356 -1.63 2.79 0.98
C ALA A 356 -1.85 1.89 2.21
N THR A 357 -1.33 2.29 3.36
CA THR A 357 -1.56 1.66 4.67
C THR A 357 -1.22 2.67 5.78
N THR A 358 -2.06 2.78 6.81
CA THR A 358 -1.76 3.62 7.98
C THR A 358 -0.81 2.90 8.93
N GLN A 359 -0.12 3.67 9.79
CA GLN A 359 0.56 3.10 10.94
C GLN A 359 -0.47 2.58 11.97
N ARG A 360 -0.09 1.58 12.74
CA ARG A 360 -0.97 0.98 13.76
C ARG A 360 -0.98 1.85 15.01
N CYS A 361 -2.15 2.20 15.50
CA CYS A 361 -2.25 2.84 16.81
C CYS A 361 -1.98 1.84 17.92
N PHE A 362 -1.43 2.34 19.04
CA PHE A 362 -1.11 1.51 20.21
C PHE A 362 -2.32 0.71 20.71
N ARG A 363 -3.51 1.32 20.68
CA ARG A 363 -4.75 0.66 21.13
C ARG A 363 -5.11 -0.57 20.31
N ALA A 364 -4.95 -0.50 18.98
CA ALA A 364 -5.18 -1.65 18.09
C ALA A 364 -4.18 -2.79 18.36
N LEU A 365 -2.89 -2.44 18.47
CA LEU A 365 -1.82 -3.40 18.78
C LEU A 365 -2.05 -4.07 20.13
N GLN A 366 -2.43 -3.30 21.17
CA GLN A 366 -2.69 -3.82 22.50
C GLN A 366 -3.91 -4.73 22.54
N ALA A 367 -5.00 -4.38 21.85
CA ALA A 367 -6.21 -5.18 21.79
C ALA A 367 -5.96 -6.56 21.15
N GLU A 368 -5.21 -6.58 20.02
CA GLU A 368 -4.81 -7.82 19.35
C GLU A 368 -3.87 -8.67 20.19
N ALA A 369 -2.87 -8.06 20.83
CA ALA A 369 -1.93 -8.75 21.72
C ALA A 369 -2.66 -9.35 22.94
N ASN A 370 -3.52 -8.57 23.60
CA ASN A 370 -4.29 -9.04 24.77
C ASN A 370 -5.17 -10.26 24.43
N PHE A 371 -5.83 -10.25 23.28
CA PHE A 371 -6.59 -11.42 22.86
C PHE A 371 -5.69 -12.65 22.69
N ASN A 372 -4.56 -12.50 21.96
CA ASN A 372 -3.64 -13.60 21.70
C ASN A 372 -3.00 -14.17 22.99
N GLU A 373 -2.70 -13.32 23.95
CA GLU A 373 -2.04 -13.70 25.22
C GLU A 373 -3.02 -14.29 26.25
N HIS A 374 -4.30 -13.85 26.27
CA HIS A 374 -5.19 -14.12 27.39
C HIS A 374 -6.56 -14.69 27.01
N GLU A 375 -6.97 -14.64 25.74
CA GLU A 375 -8.33 -14.99 25.34
C GLU A 375 -8.40 -15.94 24.13
N ASN A 376 -7.24 -16.32 23.57
CA ASN A 376 -7.18 -17.08 22.33
C ASN A 376 -7.88 -18.44 22.43
N ALA A 377 -9.05 -18.54 21.80
CA ALA A 377 -9.82 -19.78 21.60
C ALA A 377 -10.66 -19.65 20.34
N ASN A 378 -11.06 -20.80 19.76
CA ASN A 378 -12.02 -20.77 18.67
C ASN A 378 -13.42 -20.40 19.18
N VAL A 379 -14.21 -19.77 18.30
CA VAL A 379 -15.50 -19.14 18.63
C VAL A 379 -16.69 -20.05 18.32
N TYR A 380 -17.86 -19.77 18.93
CA TYR A 380 -19.20 -20.32 18.69
C TYR A 380 -19.45 -21.78 19.14
N ARG A 381 -18.50 -22.69 19.11
CA ARG A 381 -18.74 -24.13 19.30
C ARG A 381 -18.06 -24.74 20.52
N GLY A 382 -17.27 -23.99 21.26
CA GLY A 382 -16.60 -24.48 22.47
C GLY A 382 -17.53 -24.43 23.68
N GLY A 383 -17.72 -25.56 24.36
CA GLY A 383 -18.50 -25.66 25.58
C GLY A 383 -17.72 -25.24 26.84
N TYR A 384 -16.67 -24.43 26.74
CA TYR A 384 -15.81 -23.98 27.83
C TYR A 384 -15.70 -22.44 27.86
N GLU A 385 -15.39 -21.92 29.03
CA GLU A 385 -15.45 -20.48 29.31
C GLU A 385 -14.58 -19.63 28.36
N LEU A 386 -13.35 -20.08 28.07
CA LEU A 386 -12.45 -19.34 27.18
C LEU A 386 -13.04 -19.16 25.76
N SER A 387 -13.69 -20.21 25.21
CA SER A 387 -14.38 -20.11 23.92
C SER A 387 -15.59 -19.17 23.98
N ALA A 388 -16.33 -19.19 25.09
CA ALA A 388 -17.45 -18.26 25.29
C ALA A 388 -16.93 -16.80 25.41
N LYS A 389 -15.79 -16.60 26.06
CA LYS A 389 -15.13 -15.28 26.13
C LYS A 389 -14.69 -14.80 24.75
N ALA A 390 -13.95 -15.62 24.00
CA ALA A 390 -13.52 -15.31 22.62
C ALA A 390 -14.71 -15.00 21.71
N THR A 391 -15.82 -15.71 21.85
CA THR A 391 -17.06 -15.46 21.08
C THR A 391 -17.62 -14.07 21.41
N ARG A 392 -17.72 -13.72 22.68
CA ARG A 392 -18.18 -12.38 23.11
C ARG A 392 -17.27 -11.29 22.56
N SER A 393 -15.95 -11.45 22.68
CA SER A 393 -14.97 -10.46 22.18
C SER A 393 -15.11 -10.24 20.68
N LEU A 394 -15.34 -11.29 19.88
CA LEU A 394 -15.59 -11.16 18.43
C LEU A 394 -16.94 -10.49 18.13
N ASP A 395 -18.01 -10.87 18.86
CA ASP A 395 -19.34 -10.27 18.67
C ASP A 395 -19.35 -8.78 19.09
N ASP A 396 -18.63 -8.41 20.14
CA ASP A 396 -18.44 -7.02 20.57
C ASP A 396 -17.63 -6.22 19.53
N ALA A 397 -16.57 -6.81 18.96
CA ALA A 397 -15.80 -6.18 17.89
C ALA A 397 -16.66 -5.89 16.65
N ARG A 398 -17.52 -6.84 16.25
CA ARG A 398 -18.48 -6.62 15.15
C ARG A 398 -19.47 -5.51 15.49
N LYS A 399 -20.01 -5.50 16.68
CA LYS A 399 -20.93 -4.46 17.14
C LYS A 399 -20.27 -3.07 17.14
N THR A 400 -19.00 -2.98 17.52
CA THR A 400 -18.22 -1.74 17.43
C THR A 400 -18.15 -1.23 15.99
N LEU A 401 -17.85 -2.10 15.03
CA LEU A 401 -17.86 -1.74 13.61
C LEU A 401 -19.26 -1.31 13.13
N GLU A 402 -20.29 -2.10 13.43
CA GLU A 402 -21.68 -1.82 13.03
C GLU A 402 -22.16 -0.47 13.57
N ASN A 403 -21.89 -0.19 14.85
CA ASN A 403 -22.24 1.09 15.47
C ASN A 403 -21.51 2.26 14.81
N PHE A 404 -20.22 2.10 14.52
CA PHE A 404 -19.39 3.15 13.93
C PHE A 404 -19.89 3.56 12.52
N ILE A 405 -20.36 2.59 11.73
CA ILE A 405 -20.88 2.86 10.39
C ILE A 405 -22.40 3.14 10.35
N GLY A 406 -23.10 3.09 11.48
CA GLY A 406 -24.56 3.26 11.55
C GLY A 406 -25.36 2.09 11.00
N ALA A 407 -24.76 0.90 10.88
CA ALA A 407 -25.42 -0.31 10.40
C ALA A 407 -26.27 -0.98 11.48
N GLU A 408 -27.25 -1.77 11.05
CA GLU A 408 -27.98 -2.67 11.93
C GLU A 408 -27.16 -3.92 12.25
N ARG A 409 -27.61 -4.65 13.29
CA ARG A 409 -26.95 -5.88 13.68
C ARG A 409 -26.93 -6.92 12.57
N ARG A 410 -25.78 -7.53 12.31
CA ARG A 410 -25.54 -8.59 11.33
C ARG A 410 -25.59 -8.11 9.85
N GLN A 411 -25.38 -6.83 9.62
CA GLN A 411 -25.22 -6.28 8.28
C GLN A 411 -23.77 -6.19 7.82
N THR A 412 -22.81 -6.58 8.65
CA THR A 412 -21.38 -6.56 8.31
C THR A 412 -20.79 -7.95 8.19
N VAL A 413 -20.04 -8.18 7.12
CA VAL A 413 -19.26 -9.40 6.84
C VAL A 413 -17.79 -9.07 7.00
N TYR A 414 -17.04 -9.85 7.77
CA TYR A 414 -15.59 -9.76 7.80
C TYR A 414 -15.00 -10.37 6.53
N THR A 415 -14.16 -9.61 5.87
CA THR A 415 -13.42 -10.00 4.67
C THR A 415 -11.92 -9.82 4.90
N MET A 416 -11.09 -10.18 3.93
CA MET A 416 -9.65 -9.95 4.03
C MET A 416 -9.29 -8.46 3.87
N ASN A 417 -10.04 -7.72 3.06
CA ASN A 417 -9.87 -6.29 2.75
C ASN A 417 -10.99 -5.81 1.83
N ALA A 418 -11.04 -4.53 1.48
CA ALA A 418 -12.03 -3.97 0.55
C ALA A 418 -12.04 -4.66 -0.82
N SER A 419 -10.89 -5.09 -1.35
CA SER A 419 -10.84 -5.85 -2.62
C SER A 419 -11.60 -7.16 -2.53
N ALA A 420 -11.47 -7.89 -1.41
CA ALA A 420 -12.22 -9.11 -1.16
C ALA A 420 -13.72 -8.81 -1.02
N SER A 421 -14.08 -7.67 -0.42
CA SER A 421 -15.47 -7.22 -0.31
C SER A 421 -16.11 -6.96 -1.68
N CYS A 422 -15.43 -6.21 -2.56
CA CYS A 422 -15.93 -5.96 -3.94
C CYS A 422 -16.07 -7.27 -4.73
N ASN A 423 -15.12 -8.18 -4.63
CA ASN A 423 -15.19 -9.49 -5.28
C ASN A 423 -16.34 -10.35 -4.72
N LEU A 424 -16.59 -10.29 -3.40
CA LEU A 424 -17.70 -11.00 -2.77
C LEU A 424 -19.04 -10.50 -3.33
N VAL A 425 -19.25 -9.18 -3.44
CA VAL A 425 -20.45 -8.60 -4.04
C VAL A 425 -20.57 -9.02 -5.51
N ALA A 426 -19.49 -8.93 -6.29
CA ALA A 426 -19.52 -9.30 -7.71
C ALA A 426 -19.90 -10.77 -7.94
N GLN A 427 -19.53 -11.66 -7.02
CA GLN A 427 -19.85 -13.08 -7.11
C GLN A 427 -21.21 -13.42 -6.48
N SER A 428 -21.46 -12.92 -5.25
CA SER A 428 -22.65 -13.31 -4.50
C SER A 428 -23.92 -12.57 -4.96
N TRP A 429 -23.80 -11.30 -5.33
CA TRP A 429 -24.91 -10.50 -5.83
C TRP A 429 -24.87 -10.37 -7.36
N GLY A 430 -23.69 -10.11 -7.93
CA GLY A 430 -23.56 -9.83 -9.36
C GLY A 430 -23.91 -11.04 -10.24
N ASP A 431 -23.38 -12.21 -9.96
CA ASP A 431 -23.63 -13.40 -10.78
C ASP A 431 -25.13 -13.81 -10.82
N PRO A 432 -25.92 -13.77 -9.73
CA PRO A 432 -27.35 -14.04 -9.80
C PRO A 432 -28.19 -12.96 -10.49
N ASN A 433 -27.80 -11.67 -10.38
CA ASN A 433 -28.67 -10.53 -10.71
C ASN A 433 -28.34 -9.82 -12.02
N VAL A 434 -27.12 -9.99 -12.55
CA VAL A 434 -26.67 -9.37 -13.80
C VAL A 434 -26.78 -10.37 -14.94
N ASN A 435 -27.47 -10.00 -16.02
CA ASN A 435 -27.73 -10.81 -17.19
C ASN A 435 -27.11 -10.18 -18.45
N GLU A 436 -27.16 -10.90 -19.56
CA GLU A 436 -26.72 -10.41 -20.86
C GLU A 436 -27.45 -9.11 -21.25
N GLY A 437 -26.68 -8.10 -21.63
CA GLY A 437 -27.18 -6.78 -22.01
C GLY A 437 -27.53 -5.85 -20.85
N ASP A 438 -27.48 -6.31 -19.59
CA ASP A 438 -27.62 -5.41 -18.43
C ASP A 438 -26.43 -4.46 -18.33
N HIS A 439 -26.65 -3.28 -17.77
CA HIS A 439 -25.66 -2.24 -17.59
C HIS A 439 -25.11 -2.22 -16.16
N ILE A 440 -23.77 -2.06 -16.04
CA ILE A 440 -23.06 -1.76 -14.81
C ILE A 440 -22.35 -0.43 -15.02
N VAL A 441 -22.56 0.54 -14.13
CA VAL A 441 -21.92 1.86 -14.21
C VAL A 441 -20.83 1.98 -13.16
N VAL A 442 -19.61 2.38 -13.57
CA VAL A 442 -18.45 2.50 -12.69
C VAL A 442 -17.80 3.85 -12.88
N ALA A 443 -17.32 4.49 -11.83
CA ALA A 443 -16.59 5.75 -12.01
C ALA A 443 -15.21 5.49 -12.64
N LEU A 444 -14.79 6.35 -13.57
CA LEU A 444 -13.51 6.18 -14.30
C LEU A 444 -12.30 6.35 -13.37
N SER A 445 -12.48 6.96 -12.22
CA SER A 445 -11.44 7.17 -11.20
C SER A 445 -11.28 6.03 -10.21
N GLU A 446 -11.98 4.90 -10.41
CA GLU A 446 -11.97 3.80 -9.45
C GLU A 446 -10.60 3.16 -9.27
N HIS A 447 -10.36 2.73 -8.05
CA HIS A 447 -9.27 1.82 -7.75
C HIS A 447 -9.51 0.47 -8.43
N HIS A 448 -8.46 -0.22 -8.86
CA HIS A 448 -8.58 -1.54 -9.50
C HIS A 448 -9.42 -2.53 -8.69
N SER A 449 -9.47 -2.40 -7.37
CA SER A 449 -10.31 -3.25 -6.50
C SER A 449 -11.80 -3.06 -6.70
N ASP A 450 -12.23 -1.85 -7.08
CA ASP A 450 -13.62 -1.51 -7.36
C ASP A 450 -13.90 -1.32 -8.87
N LEU A 451 -12.99 -1.74 -9.71
CA LEU A 451 -13.16 -1.77 -11.16
C LEU A 451 -13.11 -3.20 -11.70
N LEU A 452 -12.05 -3.96 -11.37
CA LEU A 452 -11.77 -5.23 -12.03
C LEU A 452 -12.81 -6.32 -11.73
N PRO A 453 -13.41 -6.42 -10.53
CA PRO A 453 -14.49 -7.37 -10.27
C PRO A 453 -15.69 -7.14 -11.21
N TRP A 454 -16.05 -5.89 -11.45
CA TRP A 454 -17.17 -5.51 -12.33
C TRP A 454 -16.86 -5.74 -13.80
N LEU A 455 -15.63 -5.46 -14.23
CA LEU A 455 -15.17 -5.80 -15.58
C LEU A 455 -15.21 -7.32 -15.82
N LEU A 456 -14.79 -8.11 -14.83
CA LEU A 456 -14.83 -9.57 -14.90
C LEU A 456 -16.29 -10.08 -14.92
N LEU A 457 -17.16 -9.52 -14.07
CA LEU A 457 -18.57 -9.83 -14.02
C LEU A 457 -19.25 -9.52 -15.37
N ALA A 458 -19.03 -8.32 -15.91
CA ALA A 458 -19.59 -7.89 -17.19
C ALA A 458 -19.17 -8.86 -18.33
N ARG A 459 -17.89 -9.23 -18.39
CA ARG A 459 -17.40 -10.23 -19.37
C ARG A 459 -18.06 -11.61 -19.19
N ARG A 460 -18.17 -12.06 -17.95
CA ARG A 460 -18.74 -13.38 -17.60
C ARG A 460 -20.22 -13.49 -17.93
N ARG A 461 -20.95 -12.36 -17.80
CA ARG A 461 -22.40 -12.28 -17.99
C ARG A 461 -22.83 -11.66 -19.33
N ASN A 462 -21.88 -11.29 -20.21
CA ASN A 462 -22.13 -10.51 -21.43
C ASN A 462 -22.91 -9.21 -21.16
N ALA A 463 -22.64 -8.57 -20.01
CA ALA A 463 -23.20 -7.29 -19.62
C ALA A 463 -22.35 -6.13 -20.15
N VAL A 464 -22.92 -4.93 -20.14
CA VAL A 464 -22.28 -3.69 -20.58
C VAL A 464 -21.66 -2.99 -19.37
N LEU A 465 -20.38 -2.63 -19.46
CA LEU A 465 -19.71 -1.81 -18.45
C LEU A 465 -19.57 -0.38 -18.97
N ASP A 466 -20.27 0.54 -18.35
CA ASP A 466 -20.25 1.98 -18.64
C ASP A 466 -19.41 2.74 -17.64
N PHE A 467 -18.82 3.87 -18.06
CA PHE A 467 -17.98 4.67 -17.20
C PHE A 467 -18.53 6.08 -17.01
N ILE A 468 -18.57 6.54 -15.74
CA ILE A 468 -18.80 7.95 -15.43
C ILE A 468 -17.49 8.70 -15.69
N PRO A 469 -17.43 9.60 -16.68
CA PRO A 469 -16.20 10.31 -17.01
C PRO A 469 -15.89 11.41 -15.98
N LEU A 470 -14.71 12.02 -16.15
CA LEU A 470 -14.26 13.11 -15.32
C LEU A 470 -14.34 14.45 -16.07
N LEU A 471 -14.68 15.48 -15.33
CA LEU A 471 -14.50 16.87 -15.75
C LEU A 471 -12.98 17.23 -15.71
N THR A 472 -12.61 18.35 -16.32
CA THR A 472 -11.22 18.81 -16.39
C THR A 472 -10.58 19.09 -15.03
N ASN A 473 -11.38 19.33 -13.98
CA ASN A 473 -10.92 19.49 -12.61
C ASN A 473 -10.83 18.16 -11.83
N GLY A 474 -11.07 17.02 -12.48
CA GLY A 474 -10.99 15.69 -11.90
C GLY A 474 -12.25 15.23 -11.16
N ARG A 475 -13.30 16.05 -11.05
CA ARG A 475 -14.60 15.65 -10.48
C ARG A 475 -15.37 14.77 -11.47
N LEU A 476 -16.24 13.91 -10.95
CA LEU A 476 -17.16 13.11 -11.78
C LEU A 476 -18.13 14.00 -12.54
N ASP A 477 -18.38 13.70 -13.81
CA ASP A 477 -19.42 14.35 -14.62
C ASP A 477 -20.80 13.81 -14.23
N LEU A 478 -21.49 14.54 -13.34
CA LEU A 478 -22.83 14.17 -12.89
C LEU A 478 -23.90 14.33 -13.98
N GLY A 479 -23.63 15.13 -15.03
CA GLY A 479 -24.51 15.23 -16.19
C GLY A 479 -24.50 13.95 -17.01
N GLU A 480 -23.31 13.43 -17.30
CA GLU A 480 -23.15 12.14 -17.97
C GLU A 480 -23.61 10.98 -17.08
N TYR A 481 -23.35 11.04 -15.76
CA TYR A 481 -23.91 10.09 -14.81
C TYR A 481 -25.43 9.96 -14.92
N ASN A 482 -26.13 11.08 -14.91
CA ASN A 482 -27.61 11.11 -15.07
C ASN A 482 -28.04 10.51 -16.42
N ARG A 483 -27.28 10.75 -17.50
CA ARG A 483 -27.53 10.13 -18.81
C ARG A 483 -27.37 8.60 -18.76
N LEU A 484 -26.34 8.10 -18.08
CA LEU A 484 -26.09 6.67 -17.90
C LEU A 484 -27.22 6.01 -17.10
N LEU A 485 -27.74 6.65 -16.06
CA LEU A 485 -28.88 6.16 -15.28
C LEU A 485 -30.15 5.97 -16.11
N SER A 486 -30.33 6.73 -17.21
CA SER A 486 -31.46 6.51 -18.12
C SER A 486 -31.49 5.15 -18.81
N GLN A 487 -30.36 4.45 -18.82
CA GLN A 487 -30.23 3.07 -19.33
C GLN A 487 -30.65 2.02 -18.30
N ARG A 488 -31.08 2.44 -17.10
CA ARG A 488 -31.50 1.59 -15.99
C ARG A 488 -30.45 0.53 -15.62
N PRO A 489 -29.24 0.95 -15.21
CA PRO A 489 -28.20 0.00 -14.82
C PRO A 489 -28.66 -0.86 -13.64
N LYS A 490 -28.08 -2.06 -13.51
CA LYS A 490 -28.31 -2.94 -12.37
C LYS A 490 -27.51 -2.50 -11.15
N LEU A 491 -26.31 -1.96 -11.39
CA LEU A 491 -25.36 -1.59 -10.35
C LEU A 491 -24.64 -0.32 -10.73
N VAL A 492 -24.41 0.53 -9.74
CA VAL A 492 -23.50 1.69 -9.80
C VAL A 492 -22.41 1.51 -8.77
N CYS A 493 -21.15 1.66 -9.15
CA CYS A 493 -19.98 1.50 -8.28
C CYS A 493 -19.17 2.79 -8.25
N VAL A 494 -18.97 3.35 -7.05
CA VAL A 494 -18.27 4.64 -6.87
C VAL A 494 -17.45 4.64 -5.59
N ALA A 495 -16.19 5.07 -5.68
CA ALA A 495 -15.39 5.37 -4.51
C ALA A 495 -15.87 6.66 -3.85
N HIS A 496 -16.05 6.66 -2.53
CA HIS A 496 -16.41 7.87 -1.80
C HIS A 496 -15.32 8.95 -1.90
N VAL A 497 -14.04 8.52 -1.77
CA VAL A 497 -12.87 9.39 -1.94
C VAL A 497 -11.93 8.75 -2.95
N SER A 498 -11.57 9.49 -3.99
CA SER A 498 -10.58 9.04 -4.97
C SER A 498 -9.20 8.84 -4.31
N ASN A 499 -8.65 7.65 -4.43
CA ASN A 499 -7.33 7.31 -3.87
C ASN A 499 -6.15 7.98 -4.61
N VAL A 500 -6.43 8.66 -5.73
CA VAL A 500 -5.44 9.42 -6.51
C VAL A 500 -5.67 10.91 -6.40
N LEU A 501 -6.90 11.36 -6.64
CA LEU A 501 -7.22 12.79 -6.74
C LEU A 501 -7.56 13.43 -5.38
N GLY A 502 -7.85 12.64 -4.34
CA GLY A 502 -8.29 13.14 -3.04
C GLY A 502 -9.67 13.82 -3.05
N ILE A 503 -10.40 13.70 -4.16
CA ILE A 503 -11.73 14.29 -4.33
C ILE A 503 -12.77 13.44 -3.59
N VAL A 504 -13.62 14.09 -2.82
CA VAL A 504 -14.78 13.50 -2.16
C VAL A 504 -15.96 13.55 -3.12
N ASN A 505 -16.53 12.41 -3.49
CA ASN A 505 -17.67 12.31 -4.37
C ASN A 505 -19.00 12.48 -3.59
N PRO A 506 -20.04 13.07 -4.19
CA PRO A 506 -21.35 13.28 -3.55
C PRO A 506 -22.18 11.99 -3.53
N VAL A 507 -21.67 10.96 -2.83
CA VAL A 507 -22.18 9.59 -2.92
C VAL A 507 -23.61 9.42 -2.39
N ALA A 508 -24.07 10.25 -1.45
CA ALA A 508 -25.44 10.19 -0.98
C ALA A 508 -26.45 10.59 -2.08
N ASP A 509 -26.16 11.67 -2.83
CA ASP A 509 -26.97 12.05 -3.98
C ASP A 509 -26.87 11.01 -5.11
N MET A 510 -25.69 10.48 -5.36
CA MET A 510 -25.49 9.45 -6.38
C MET A 510 -26.21 8.15 -6.04
N ALA A 511 -26.20 7.70 -4.79
CA ALA A 511 -26.97 6.54 -4.33
C ALA A 511 -28.47 6.74 -4.51
N ARG A 512 -28.99 7.89 -4.09
CA ARG A 512 -30.40 8.24 -4.28
C ARG A 512 -30.81 8.22 -5.77
N MET A 513 -30.02 8.84 -6.64
CA MET A 513 -30.26 8.84 -8.09
C MET A 513 -30.19 7.42 -8.68
N SER A 514 -29.29 6.57 -8.19
CA SER A 514 -29.21 5.16 -8.58
C SER A 514 -30.48 4.40 -8.25
N HIS A 515 -30.99 4.56 -7.03
CA HIS A 515 -32.20 3.91 -6.57
C HIS A 515 -33.44 4.41 -7.34
N GLU A 516 -33.52 5.70 -7.66
CA GLU A 516 -34.59 6.25 -8.52
C GLU A 516 -34.58 5.63 -9.93
N ALA A 517 -33.41 5.21 -10.42
CA ALA A 517 -33.25 4.48 -11.69
C ALA A 517 -33.45 2.96 -11.56
N GLY A 518 -33.59 2.43 -10.33
CA GLY A 518 -33.75 1.00 -10.03
C GLY A 518 -32.42 0.23 -9.92
N ALA A 519 -31.30 0.92 -9.74
CA ALA A 519 -29.99 0.33 -9.59
C ALA A 519 -29.60 0.15 -8.11
N ARG A 520 -28.82 -0.88 -7.78
CA ARG A 520 -28.09 -0.99 -6.53
C ARG A 520 -26.85 -0.11 -6.54
N PHE A 521 -26.40 0.33 -5.34
CA PHE A 521 -25.25 1.20 -5.19
C PHE A 521 -24.16 0.57 -4.33
N MET A 522 -23.00 0.34 -4.95
CA MET A 522 -21.77 -0.14 -4.31
C MET A 522 -20.84 1.03 -4.01
N LEU A 523 -20.40 1.14 -2.77
CA LEU A 523 -19.50 2.18 -2.29
C LEU A 523 -18.12 1.61 -1.92
N ASP A 524 -17.06 2.04 -2.60
CA ASP A 524 -15.70 1.87 -2.06
C ASP A 524 -15.42 2.96 -1.02
N ALA A 525 -15.47 2.59 0.26
CA ALA A 525 -15.21 3.48 1.38
C ALA A 525 -13.78 3.36 1.92
N ALA A 526 -12.87 2.67 1.22
CA ALA A 526 -11.52 2.39 1.72
C ALA A 526 -10.70 3.64 2.03
N GLN A 527 -10.93 4.76 1.33
CA GLN A 527 -10.24 6.03 1.57
C GLN A 527 -11.07 6.99 2.44
N SER A 528 -12.39 6.93 2.41
CA SER A 528 -13.24 7.81 3.22
C SER A 528 -13.35 7.38 4.68
N PHE A 529 -13.39 6.07 4.92
CA PHE A 529 -13.58 5.48 6.24
C PHE A 529 -12.59 5.95 7.31
N PRO A 530 -11.29 6.16 7.00
CA PRO A 530 -10.34 6.71 7.96
C PRO A 530 -10.40 8.23 8.14
N HIS A 531 -11.11 8.99 7.30
CA HIS A 531 -11.02 10.45 7.24
C HIS A 531 -12.34 11.18 7.45
N LEU A 532 -13.46 10.59 7.03
CA LEU A 532 -14.76 11.26 7.03
C LEU A 532 -15.69 10.69 8.11
N PRO A 533 -16.57 11.50 8.71
CA PRO A 533 -17.78 10.98 9.36
C PRO A 533 -18.53 10.05 8.41
N PHE A 534 -18.92 8.87 8.87
CA PHE A 534 -19.44 7.83 7.99
C PHE A 534 -20.72 7.21 8.56
N ASN A 535 -21.78 7.16 7.75
CA ASN A 535 -23.04 6.52 8.11
C ASN A 535 -23.69 5.91 6.87
N VAL A 536 -23.79 4.58 6.83
CA VAL A 536 -24.32 3.85 5.67
C VAL A 536 -25.80 4.19 5.38
N LYS A 537 -26.59 4.53 6.42
CA LYS A 537 -28.00 4.89 6.27
C LYS A 537 -28.17 6.29 5.66
N GLU A 538 -27.31 7.23 6.07
CA GLU A 538 -27.32 8.59 5.53
C GLU A 538 -26.83 8.62 4.08
N ILE A 539 -25.84 7.79 3.76
CA ILE A 539 -25.34 7.62 2.38
C ILE A 539 -26.36 6.87 1.53
N GLY A 540 -27.04 5.90 2.12
CA GLY A 540 -28.05 5.11 1.42
C GLY A 540 -27.46 4.10 0.45
N CYS A 541 -26.24 3.57 0.70
CA CYS A 541 -25.63 2.55 -0.13
C CYS A 541 -26.18 1.14 0.19
N ASP A 542 -26.23 0.26 -0.82
CA ASP A 542 -26.62 -1.15 -0.65
C ASP A 542 -25.43 -1.99 -0.20
N PHE A 543 -24.24 -1.61 -0.65
CA PHE A 543 -22.97 -2.26 -0.27
C PHE A 543 -21.92 -1.21 0.04
N ALA A 544 -21.07 -1.47 1.05
CA ALA A 544 -19.90 -0.64 1.30
C ALA A 544 -18.68 -1.48 1.70
N ALA A 545 -17.54 -1.23 1.07
CA ALA A 545 -16.29 -1.96 1.28
C ALA A 545 -15.29 -1.15 2.12
N PHE A 546 -14.67 -1.81 3.12
CA PHE A 546 -13.72 -1.22 4.06
C PHE A 546 -12.44 -2.04 4.18
N SER A 547 -11.33 -1.39 4.56
CA SER A 547 -10.06 -2.05 4.91
C SER A 547 -9.54 -1.52 6.24
N ALA A 548 -9.33 -2.40 7.21
CA ALA A 548 -8.84 -2.02 8.53
C ALA A 548 -7.44 -1.39 8.50
N HIS A 549 -6.56 -1.88 7.62
CA HIS A 549 -5.17 -1.41 7.52
C HIS A 549 -5.02 0.03 7.03
N LYS A 550 -6.08 0.65 6.52
CA LYS A 550 -6.10 2.07 6.17
C LYS A 550 -6.66 2.95 7.29
N MET A 551 -7.23 2.32 8.33
CA MET A 551 -7.85 2.96 9.49
C MET A 551 -7.14 2.57 10.79
N TYR A 552 -5.81 2.64 10.82
CA TYR A 552 -4.97 2.36 11.99
C TYR A 552 -5.09 0.95 12.57
N GLY A 553 -5.87 0.07 11.93
CA GLY A 553 -6.15 -1.31 12.33
C GLY A 553 -5.22 -2.34 11.68
N PRO A 554 -5.39 -3.64 11.99
CA PRO A 554 -4.54 -4.72 11.50
C PRO A 554 -4.59 -4.94 9.99
N LEU A 555 -3.57 -5.61 9.44
CA LEU A 555 -3.58 -6.19 8.10
C LEU A 555 -4.42 -7.47 8.09
N GLY A 556 -4.89 -7.87 6.90
CA GLY A 556 -5.59 -9.15 6.70
C GLY A 556 -7.03 -9.16 7.15
N ILE A 557 -7.60 -8.01 7.50
CA ILE A 557 -9.02 -7.86 7.78
C ILE A 557 -9.58 -6.60 7.13
N GLY A 558 -10.82 -6.71 6.67
CA GLY A 558 -11.68 -5.67 6.16
C GLY A 558 -13.14 -6.00 6.45
N GLY A 559 -14.05 -5.22 5.93
CA GLY A 559 -15.47 -5.42 6.10
C GLY A 559 -16.26 -5.12 4.83
N LEU A 560 -17.38 -5.77 4.71
CA LEU A 560 -18.44 -5.47 3.75
C LEU A 560 -19.72 -5.18 4.52
N PHE A 561 -20.28 -4.01 4.32
CA PHE A 561 -21.66 -3.72 4.71
C PHE A 561 -22.60 -4.20 3.61
N ILE A 562 -23.72 -4.81 3.99
CA ILE A 562 -24.78 -5.26 3.10
C ILE A 562 -26.11 -4.71 3.63
N GLY A 563 -26.82 -3.95 2.81
CA GLY A 563 -28.17 -3.45 3.10
C GLY A 563 -29.17 -4.61 3.24
N GLU A 564 -30.22 -4.42 4.04
CA GLU A 564 -31.18 -5.47 4.37
C GLU A 564 -31.81 -6.08 3.11
N ASP A 565 -32.30 -5.24 2.19
CA ASP A 565 -32.93 -5.70 0.94
C ASP A 565 -31.95 -6.43 0.01
N ALA A 566 -30.66 -6.14 0.11
CA ALA A 566 -29.64 -6.75 -0.74
C ALA A 566 -29.26 -8.18 -0.29
N PHE A 567 -29.48 -8.52 0.99
CA PHE A 567 -29.22 -9.90 1.48
C PHE A 567 -30.08 -10.95 0.78
N ASP A 568 -31.35 -10.63 0.49
CA ASP A 568 -32.28 -11.55 -0.14
C ASP A 568 -31.95 -11.78 -1.63
N GLU A 569 -31.10 -10.95 -2.21
CA GLU A 569 -30.65 -11.04 -3.60
C GLU A 569 -29.27 -11.69 -3.75
N MET A 570 -28.63 -12.09 -2.63
CA MET A 570 -27.26 -12.60 -2.64
C MET A 570 -27.20 -14.10 -2.36
N ASP A 571 -26.42 -14.81 -3.17
CA ASP A 571 -26.08 -16.21 -2.96
C ASP A 571 -24.67 -16.37 -2.38
N PRO A 572 -24.48 -17.06 -1.23
CA PRO A 572 -23.14 -17.33 -0.70
C PRO A 572 -22.30 -18.18 -1.64
N VAL A 573 -21.11 -17.70 -2.02
CA VAL A 573 -20.19 -18.41 -2.94
C VAL A 573 -19.16 -19.26 -2.22
N ALA A 574 -18.87 -18.96 -0.94
CA ALA A 574 -17.95 -19.73 -0.10
C ALA A 574 -18.75 -20.35 1.04
N ILE A 575 -18.84 -21.67 1.05
CA ILE A 575 -19.61 -22.43 2.04
C ILE A 575 -18.67 -23.37 2.81
N GLY A 576 -18.85 -23.46 4.13
CA GLY A 576 -17.99 -24.31 4.95
C GLY A 576 -18.32 -24.25 6.43
N GLY A 577 -17.34 -24.61 7.25
CA GLY A 577 -17.47 -24.51 8.70
C GLY A 577 -17.80 -23.07 9.11
N GLY A 578 -18.76 -22.88 9.99
CA GLY A 578 -19.22 -21.54 10.44
C GLY A 578 -20.48 -21.06 9.71
N THR A 579 -20.63 -21.32 8.41
CA THR A 579 -21.74 -20.79 7.58
C THR A 579 -23.02 -21.64 7.63
N VAL A 580 -22.91 -22.92 8.01
CA VAL A 580 -24.03 -23.84 8.01
C VAL A 580 -24.68 -23.98 9.39
N SER A 581 -26.02 -24.06 9.41
CA SER A 581 -26.80 -24.43 10.57
C SER A 581 -26.99 -25.94 10.67
N HIS A 582 -27.14 -26.63 9.52
CA HIS A 582 -27.24 -28.07 9.41
C HIS A 582 -26.63 -28.56 8.09
N ALA A 583 -26.03 -29.74 8.08
CA ALA A 583 -25.59 -30.42 6.87
C ALA A 583 -25.77 -31.94 7.01
N SER A 584 -26.18 -32.58 5.90
CA SER A 584 -26.25 -34.04 5.74
C SER A 584 -25.38 -34.43 4.53
N VAL A 585 -25.49 -35.69 4.10
CA VAL A 585 -24.74 -36.17 2.91
C VAL A 585 -25.30 -35.63 1.59
N ASP A 586 -26.52 -35.14 1.59
CA ASP A 586 -27.30 -34.75 0.39
C ASP A 586 -27.92 -33.34 0.49
N SER A 587 -27.80 -32.66 1.65
CA SER A 587 -28.41 -31.35 1.86
C SER A 587 -27.69 -30.52 2.91
N TYR A 588 -27.84 -29.20 2.84
CA TYR A 588 -27.37 -28.29 3.85
C TYR A 588 -28.33 -27.09 4.00
N TYR A 589 -28.26 -26.45 5.17
CA TYR A 589 -28.98 -25.22 5.46
C TYR A 589 -27.97 -24.20 5.99
N LEU A 590 -27.98 -23.00 5.42
CA LEU A 590 -27.12 -21.90 5.86
C LEU A 590 -27.66 -21.23 7.12
N ARG A 591 -26.77 -20.53 7.80
CA ARG A 591 -27.14 -19.58 8.85
C ARG A 591 -27.67 -18.31 8.20
N GLN A 592 -28.44 -17.52 8.94
CA GLN A 592 -28.96 -16.24 8.43
C GLN A 592 -28.03 -15.08 8.75
N GLY A 593 -28.10 -14.02 7.91
CA GLY A 593 -27.34 -12.77 8.01
C GLY A 593 -25.87 -12.91 7.59
N ALA A 594 -25.05 -11.95 7.94
CA ALA A 594 -23.66 -11.82 7.49
C ALA A 594 -22.80 -13.08 7.64
N ILE A 595 -23.05 -13.88 8.68
CA ILE A 595 -22.25 -15.08 8.99
C ILE A 595 -22.31 -16.16 7.90
N GLN A 596 -23.31 -16.16 7.03
CA GLN A 596 -23.37 -17.10 5.91
C GLN A 596 -22.30 -16.87 4.84
N TYR A 597 -21.67 -15.68 4.86
CA TYR A 597 -20.59 -15.30 3.93
C TYR A 597 -19.20 -15.43 4.58
N GLU A 598 -19.10 -15.87 5.84
CA GLU A 598 -17.84 -16.02 6.59
C GLU A 598 -17.48 -17.49 6.77
N ALA A 599 -16.99 -18.13 5.71
CA ALA A 599 -16.60 -19.53 5.77
C ALA A 599 -15.27 -19.72 6.50
N GLY A 600 -15.24 -20.67 7.45
CA GLY A 600 -14.05 -21.01 8.23
C GLY A 600 -13.98 -20.29 9.57
N THR A 601 -12.81 -20.38 10.22
CA THR A 601 -12.52 -19.61 11.45
C THR A 601 -12.25 -18.17 11.08
N PRO A 602 -12.99 -17.18 11.62
CA PRO A 602 -12.78 -15.78 11.31
C PRO A 602 -11.43 -15.26 11.86
N PRO A 603 -10.92 -14.14 11.36
CA PRO A 603 -9.70 -13.49 11.87
C PRO A 603 -9.99 -12.78 13.22
N ILE A 604 -10.14 -13.55 14.30
CA ILE A 604 -10.68 -13.09 15.59
C ILE A 604 -9.79 -11.98 16.19
N ALA A 605 -8.48 -12.24 16.30
CA ALA A 605 -7.53 -11.28 16.85
C ALA A 605 -7.51 -9.96 16.09
N GLN A 606 -7.54 -10.05 14.73
CA GLN A 606 -7.57 -8.88 13.86
C GLN A 606 -8.90 -8.11 13.98
N ALA A 607 -10.02 -8.79 14.13
CA ALA A 607 -11.32 -8.13 14.35
C ALA A 607 -11.32 -7.32 15.65
N ILE A 608 -10.78 -7.88 16.72
CA ILE A 608 -10.64 -7.22 18.02
C ILE A 608 -9.64 -6.06 17.94
N GLY A 609 -8.50 -6.26 17.24
CA GLY A 609 -7.54 -5.19 16.97
C GLY A 609 -8.16 -4.03 16.17
N TRP A 610 -9.00 -4.35 15.17
CA TRP A 610 -9.71 -3.33 14.41
C TRP A 610 -10.75 -2.57 15.23
N ALA A 611 -11.51 -3.26 16.10
CA ALA A 611 -12.40 -2.60 17.04
C ALA A 611 -11.63 -1.62 17.97
N GLY A 612 -10.42 -1.99 18.41
CA GLY A 612 -9.55 -1.08 19.16
C GLY A 612 -9.13 0.16 18.35
N ALA A 613 -8.91 0.03 17.02
CA ALA A 613 -8.65 1.18 16.16
C ALA A 613 -9.90 2.06 16.00
N ILE A 614 -11.07 1.46 15.83
CA ILE A 614 -12.36 2.19 15.74
C ILE A 614 -12.61 2.99 17.01
N GLU A 615 -12.48 2.39 18.18
CA GLU A 615 -12.62 3.07 19.47
C GLU A 615 -11.60 4.22 19.64
N TYR A 616 -10.40 4.06 19.11
CA TYR A 616 -9.41 5.15 19.04
C TYR A 616 -9.92 6.32 18.21
N MET A 617 -10.46 6.05 17.01
CA MET A 617 -11.02 7.07 16.13
C MET A 617 -12.25 7.76 16.71
N GLU A 618 -13.15 7.01 17.35
CA GLU A 618 -14.30 7.57 18.08
C GLU A 618 -13.85 8.54 19.19
N LYS A 619 -12.81 8.16 19.94
CA LYS A 619 -12.22 9.01 20.99
C LYS A 619 -11.60 10.29 20.42
N LEU A 620 -10.97 10.22 19.26
CA LEU A 620 -10.45 11.40 18.55
C LEU A 620 -11.60 12.32 18.07
N GLY A 621 -12.70 11.71 17.63
CA GLY A 621 -13.86 12.38 17.03
C GLY A 621 -13.69 12.62 15.54
N MET A 622 -14.52 11.97 14.72
CA MET A 622 -14.40 12.00 13.25
C MET A 622 -14.48 13.41 12.65
N GLY A 623 -15.21 14.34 13.29
CA GLY A 623 -15.21 15.74 12.87
C GLY A 623 -13.84 16.41 12.97
N LYS A 624 -13.08 16.12 14.04
CA LYS A 624 -11.70 16.62 14.21
C LYS A 624 -10.73 15.94 13.25
N VAL A 625 -10.95 14.66 12.96
CA VAL A 625 -10.15 13.93 11.96
C VAL A 625 -10.30 14.57 10.59
N LEU A 626 -11.54 14.89 10.19
CA LEU A 626 -11.82 15.59 8.94
C LEU A 626 -11.18 16.98 8.93
N GLU A 627 -11.39 17.78 9.97
CA GLU A 627 -10.81 19.14 10.08
C GLU A 627 -9.27 19.12 9.97
N HIS A 628 -8.62 18.14 10.58
CA HIS A 628 -7.17 17.94 10.44
C HIS A 628 -6.79 17.55 9.01
N ALA A 629 -7.50 16.59 8.40
CA ALA A 629 -7.21 16.14 7.03
C ALA A 629 -7.33 17.30 6.02
N GLU A 630 -8.36 18.14 6.16
CA GLU A 630 -8.54 19.35 5.36
C GLU A 630 -7.40 20.35 5.56
N ALA A 631 -7.03 20.65 6.82
CA ALA A 631 -5.95 21.60 7.13
C ALA A 631 -4.61 21.12 6.54
N MET A 632 -4.26 19.84 6.72
CA MET A 632 -3.04 19.25 6.17
C MET A 632 -3.04 19.20 4.65
N THR A 633 -4.18 18.92 4.02
CA THR A 633 -4.30 18.94 2.56
C THR A 633 -4.07 20.35 2.01
N GLN A 634 -4.68 21.37 2.59
CA GLN A 634 -4.47 22.77 2.18
C GLN A 634 -3.02 23.20 2.40
N PHE A 635 -2.43 22.84 3.54
CA PHE A 635 -1.03 23.13 3.82
C PHE A 635 -0.09 22.48 2.79
N ALA A 636 -0.34 21.22 2.42
CA ALA A 636 0.44 20.50 1.43
C ALA A 636 0.31 21.09 0.01
N VAL A 637 -0.89 21.50 -0.39
CA VAL A 637 -1.13 22.19 -1.67
C VAL A 637 -0.27 23.46 -1.75
N HIS A 638 -0.26 24.28 -0.70
CA HIS A 638 0.56 25.51 -0.68
C HIS A 638 2.06 25.22 -0.61
N ALA A 639 2.47 24.22 0.18
CA ALA A 639 3.88 23.84 0.27
C ALA A 639 4.43 23.35 -1.08
N LEU A 640 3.64 22.60 -1.83
CA LEU A 640 4.02 22.07 -3.13
C LEU A 640 3.88 23.08 -4.27
N HIS A 641 2.91 24.00 -4.19
CA HIS A 641 2.64 24.96 -5.27
C HIS A 641 3.82 25.90 -5.58
N GLY A 642 4.73 26.08 -4.63
CA GLY A 642 5.96 26.87 -4.84
C GLY A 642 7.09 26.11 -5.50
N VAL A 643 6.95 24.84 -5.84
CA VAL A 643 7.96 24.06 -6.56
C VAL A 643 7.79 24.25 -8.06
N GLU A 644 8.80 24.77 -8.73
CA GLU A 644 8.75 25.06 -10.17
C GLU A 644 8.56 23.79 -11.01
N GLY A 645 7.64 23.82 -11.96
CA GLY A 645 7.35 22.69 -12.85
C GLY A 645 6.53 21.56 -12.20
N LEU A 646 6.00 21.78 -10.98
CA LEU A 646 5.13 20.85 -10.31
C LEU A 646 3.68 21.08 -10.73
N THR A 647 2.95 20.00 -10.99
CA THR A 647 1.51 19.98 -11.24
C THR A 647 0.82 19.18 -10.15
N ILE A 648 -0.17 19.77 -9.47
CA ILE A 648 -1.05 19.10 -8.52
C ILE A 648 -2.26 18.57 -9.27
N TRP A 649 -2.67 17.35 -9.01
CA TRP A 649 -3.81 16.69 -9.63
C TRP A 649 -4.99 16.62 -8.65
N GLY A 650 -6.18 16.95 -9.14
CA GLY A 650 -7.42 17.02 -8.35
C GLY A 650 -7.81 18.45 -8.00
N ASP A 651 -9.09 18.64 -7.67
CA ASP A 651 -9.64 19.93 -7.26
C ASP A 651 -9.63 20.04 -5.73
N HIS A 652 -8.60 20.67 -5.21
CA HIS A 652 -8.42 20.94 -3.79
C HIS A 652 -8.87 22.35 -3.37
N THR A 653 -9.60 23.05 -4.24
CA THR A 653 -10.04 24.43 -3.98
C THR A 653 -11.28 24.51 -3.08
N GLN A 654 -12.00 23.41 -2.93
CA GLN A 654 -13.20 23.33 -2.11
C GLN A 654 -12.86 22.72 -0.74
N PRO A 655 -13.38 23.28 0.37
CA PRO A 655 -13.14 22.76 1.72
C PRO A 655 -13.60 21.31 1.90
N ASP A 656 -14.72 20.94 1.28
CA ASP A 656 -15.31 19.59 1.30
C ASP A 656 -14.64 18.62 0.29
N GLY A 657 -13.61 19.05 -0.41
CA GLY A 657 -12.89 18.28 -1.41
C GLY A 657 -11.57 17.66 -0.94
N ALA A 658 -11.24 17.74 0.35
CA ALA A 658 -9.94 17.30 0.85
C ALA A 658 -9.99 15.91 1.49
N GLY A 659 -9.84 14.87 0.67
CA GLY A 659 -9.80 13.47 1.12
C GLY A 659 -8.50 13.03 1.78
N GLY A 660 -7.73 13.94 2.39
CA GLY A 660 -6.52 13.63 3.15
C GLY A 660 -5.31 13.20 2.30
N LEU A 661 -5.25 13.57 1.02
CA LEU A 661 -4.11 13.27 0.15
C LEU A 661 -3.95 14.29 -0.98
N VAL A 662 -2.72 14.37 -1.52
CA VAL A 662 -2.36 15.18 -2.69
C VAL A 662 -1.51 14.34 -3.64
N SER A 663 -1.91 14.28 -4.90
CA SER A 663 -1.10 13.70 -5.98
C SER A 663 -0.49 14.79 -6.82
N PHE A 664 0.76 14.60 -7.23
CA PHE A 664 1.50 15.59 -8.00
C PHE A 664 2.46 14.92 -8.99
N SER A 665 2.76 15.64 -10.06
CA SER A 665 3.81 15.30 -11.01
C SER A 665 4.82 16.45 -11.13
N LEU A 666 6.03 16.12 -11.51
CA LEU A 666 7.12 17.08 -11.69
C LEU A 666 7.62 17.00 -13.12
N ALA A 667 7.76 18.15 -13.78
CA ALA A 667 8.20 18.22 -15.16
C ALA A 667 9.55 17.52 -15.36
N ASN A 668 9.67 16.76 -16.45
CA ASN A 668 10.86 16.00 -16.82
C ASN A 668 11.32 14.94 -15.80
N THR A 669 10.46 14.57 -14.83
CA THR A 669 10.81 13.64 -13.76
C THR A 669 9.81 12.46 -13.75
N ALA A 670 10.33 11.23 -13.82
CA ALA A 670 9.47 10.06 -13.71
C ALA A 670 8.94 9.89 -12.27
N PRO A 671 7.70 9.37 -12.08
CA PRO A 671 7.14 9.16 -10.74
C PRO A 671 8.05 8.37 -9.81
N ALA A 672 8.72 7.33 -10.32
CA ALA A 672 9.65 6.53 -9.54
C ALA A 672 10.86 7.33 -9.04
N GLN A 673 11.33 8.30 -9.81
CA GLN A 673 12.42 9.20 -9.40
C GLN A 673 11.99 10.10 -8.25
N ILE A 674 10.74 10.61 -8.29
CA ILE A 674 10.16 11.39 -7.19
C ILE A 674 10.10 10.53 -5.91
N GLY A 675 9.57 9.30 -6.03
CA GLY A 675 9.47 8.38 -4.90
C GLY A 675 10.83 8.01 -4.30
N SER A 676 11.82 7.71 -5.16
CA SER A 676 13.18 7.38 -4.71
C SER A 676 13.86 8.55 -4.02
N ALA A 677 13.78 9.76 -4.61
CA ALA A 677 14.39 10.96 -4.03
C ALA A 677 13.77 11.29 -2.66
N CYS A 678 12.44 11.24 -2.54
CA CYS A 678 11.76 11.44 -1.26
C CYS A 678 12.16 10.39 -0.23
N GLY A 679 12.16 9.10 -0.61
CA GLY A 679 12.52 7.99 0.27
C GLY A 679 13.94 8.10 0.81
N MET A 680 14.91 8.45 -0.03
CA MET A 680 16.30 8.69 0.38
C MET A 680 16.42 9.81 1.42
N MET A 681 15.55 10.80 1.38
CA MET A 681 15.53 11.92 2.33
C MET A 681 14.63 11.68 3.55
N GLY A 682 14.17 10.45 3.78
CA GLY A 682 13.34 10.10 4.92
C GLY A 682 11.87 10.50 4.80
N VAL A 683 11.40 10.77 3.58
CA VAL A 683 10.00 11.11 3.30
C VAL A 683 9.32 9.96 2.56
N ALA A 684 8.47 9.23 3.25
CA ALA A 684 7.76 8.08 2.70
C ALA A 684 6.50 8.52 1.96
N ILE A 685 6.52 8.46 0.63
CA ILE A 685 5.37 8.68 -0.25
C ILE A 685 5.19 7.50 -1.20
N ARG A 686 4.04 7.43 -1.84
CA ARG A 686 3.81 6.49 -2.94
C ARG A 686 4.05 7.14 -4.29
N SER A 687 4.57 6.36 -5.25
CA SER A 687 4.76 6.84 -6.63
C SER A 687 4.26 5.82 -7.66
N GLY A 688 3.79 6.31 -8.81
CA GLY A 688 3.30 5.49 -9.92
C GLY A 688 1.83 5.69 -10.25
N GLY A 689 1.16 4.64 -10.76
CA GLY A 689 -0.24 4.70 -11.23
C GLY A 689 -1.31 4.47 -10.15
N HIS A 690 -0.93 4.24 -8.89
CA HIS A 690 -1.80 4.10 -7.70
C HIS A 690 -3.00 3.14 -7.89
N CYS A 691 -2.84 2.10 -8.71
CA CYS A 691 -3.91 1.15 -9.05
C CYS A 691 -5.18 1.80 -9.64
N ALA A 692 -5.03 2.86 -10.44
CA ALA A 692 -6.12 3.58 -11.14
C ALA A 692 -5.69 3.89 -12.58
N MET A 693 -5.31 2.86 -13.34
CA MET A 693 -4.78 3.03 -14.70
C MET A 693 -5.76 3.68 -15.68
N PRO A 694 -7.08 3.41 -15.65
CA PRO A 694 -8.04 4.12 -16.52
C PRO A 694 -8.07 5.63 -16.27
N LEU A 695 -8.00 6.07 -15.01
CA LEU A 695 -7.87 7.48 -14.66
C LEU A 695 -6.62 8.09 -15.29
N ALA A 696 -5.48 7.43 -15.15
CA ALA A 696 -4.22 7.91 -15.71
C ALA A 696 -4.31 8.03 -17.24
N ALA A 697 -4.89 7.03 -17.92
CA ALA A 697 -5.08 7.05 -19.36
C ALA A 697 -6.01 8.17 -19.84
N SER A 698 -7.10 8.46 -19.10
CA SER A 698 -8.08 9.49 -19.47
C SER A 698 -7.59 10.92 -19.27
N THR A 699 -6.71 11.13 -18.29
CA THR A 699 -6.16 12.45 -17.95
C THR A 699 -4.80 12.74 -18.61
N GLY A 700 -4.20 11.75 -19.27
CA GLY A 700 -2.82 11.86 -19.82
C GLY A 700 -1.75 11.79 -18.72
N MET A 701 -2.09 11.38 -17.52
CA MET A 701 -1.20 11.21 -16.38
C MET A 701 -0.28 10.00 -16.60
N VAL A 702 1.02 10.19 -16.60
CA VAL A 702 1.99 9.07 -16.73
C VAL A 702 2.19 8.34 -15.38
N GLY A 703 1.60 8.87 -14.32
CA GLY A 703 1.74 8.49 -12.92
C GLY A 703 2.15 9.70 -12.09
N THR A 704 2.08 9.57 -10.77
CA THR A 704 2.31 10.68 -9.84
C THR A 704 3.13 10.25 -8.63
N GLY A 705 3.72 11.22 -7.92
CA GLY A 705 3.97 11.12 -6.50
C GLY A 705 2.65 11.39 -5.77
N ARG A 706 2.36 10.65 -4.70
CA ARG A 706 1.18 10.85 -3.85
C ARG A 706 1.59 10.91 -2.39
N ALA A 707 1.35 12.04 -1.76
CA ALA A 707 1.43 12.20 -0.32
C ALA A 707 0.03 12.06 0.29
N SER A 708 -0.10 11.33 1.39
CA SER A 708 -1.36 11.09 2.07
C SER A 708 -1.20 11.21 3.59
N PHE A 709 -2.16 11.86 4.22
CA PHE A 709 -2.09 12.36 5.57
C PHE A 709 -2.91 11.49 6.51
N ALA A 710 -2.50 11.44 7.76
CA ALA A 710 -3.18 10.72 8.82
C ALA A 710 -3.18 11.57 10.09
N VAL A 711 -3.88 11.17 11.12
CA VAL A 711 -4.05 11.93 12.38
C VAL A 711 -2.73 12.30 13.08
N HIS A 712 -1.62 11.72 12.66
CA HIS A 712 -0.27 11.98 13.16
C HIS A 712 0.59 12.85 12.22
N THR A 713 0.04 13.26 11.06
CA THR A 713 0.79 14.08 10.08
C THR A 713 0.87 15.52 10.55
N THR A 714 2.09 16.06 10.62
CA THR A 714 2.39 17.42 11.08
C THR A 714 2.73 18.36 9.92
N CYS A 715 2.70 19.66 10.15
CA CYS A 715 3.19 20.63 9.20
C CYS A 715 4.67 20.39 8.83
N GLU A 716 5.49 19.97 9.82
CA GLU A 716 6.90 19.64 9.60
C GLU A 716 7.08 18.44 8.62
N ASP A 717 6.24 17.42 8.69
CA ASP A 717 6.27 16.30 7.74
C ASP A 717 5.99 16.78 6.30
N ILE A 718 5.08 17.76 6.14
CA ILE A 718 4.71 18.32 4.83
C ILE A 718 5.78 19.30 4.32
N GLU A 719 6.41 20.08 5.19
CA GLU A 719 7.56 20.91 4.80
C GLU A 719 8.72 20.02 4.35
N ALA A 720 8.98 18.90 5.04
CA ALA A 720 9.98 17.92 4.62
C ALA A 720 9.66 17.33 3.24
N LEU A 721 8.38 17.08 2.91
CA LEU A 721 7.97 16.69 1.56
C LEU A 721 8.33 17.75 0.53
N ALA A 722 8.02 19.03 0.79
CA ALA A 722 8.32 20.11 -0.14
C ALA A 722 9.83 20.27 -0.35
N VAL A 723 10.63 20.11 0.70
CA VAL A 723 12.11 20.09 0.63
C VAL A 723 12.59 18.95 -0.26
N ALA A 724 12.07 17.73 -0.04
CA ALA A 724 12.48 16.55 -0.79
C ALA A 724 12.09 16.66 -2.28
N VAL A 725 10.91 17.19 -2.59
CA VAL A 725 10.47 17.41 -3.97
C VAL A 725 11.28 18.51 -4.67
N GLU A 726 11.60 19.59 -3.98
CA GLU A 726 12.46 20.65 -4.53
C GLU A 726 13.89 20.14 -4.79
N MET A 727 14.45 19.33 -3.89
CA MET A 727 15.74 18.69 -4.13
C MET A 727 15.66 17.72 -5.33
N CYS A 728 14.60 16.91 -5.42
CA CYS A 728 14.36 16.05 -6.58
C CYS A 728 14.38 16.85 -7.89
N ARG A 729 13.70 18.01 -7.94
CA ARG A 729 13.71 18.91 -9.07
C ARG A 729 15.12 19.38 -9.46
N ARG A 730 15.96 19.71 -8.47
CA ARG A 730 17.35 20.14 -8.73
C ARG A 730 18.22 19.03 -9.28
N LEU A 731 18.02 17.80 -8.80
CA LEU A 731 18.80 16.64 -9.18
C LEU A 731 18.49 16.14 -10.61
N TYR A 732 17.25 16.35 -11.07
CA TYR A 732 16.78 15.86 -12.38
C TYR A 732 16.56 16.97 -13.43
N ARG A 733 17.07 18.16 -13.16
CA ARG A 733 17.13 19.26 -14.16
C ARG A 733 18.02 18.97 -15.34
#